data_6534c237c67517b3cc6f6d0c541c08aa
#
_entry.id   6534c237c67517b3cc6f6d0c541c08aa
#
_cell.length_a   1.000
_cell.length_b   1.000
_cell.length_c   1.000
_cell.angle_alpha   90.00
_cell.angle_beta   90.00
_cell.angle_gamma   90.00
#
_symmetry.space_group_name_H-M   'P 1'
#
loop_
_entity.id
_entity.type
_entity.pdbx_description
1 polymer ?
#
loop_
_entity_poly.entity_id
_entity_poly.type
_entity_poly.pdbx_seq_one_letter_code
_entity_poly.pdbx_strand_id
1 'polypeptide(L)'
;MAATKLVIVESPAKAATIEGYLGPDYHVTASIGHIRDLPQPSELPADMKKGPYGRFAVDVEDGFTPYYVVNPDKKKKVTELKKLLKESDELFLATDEDREGEAIAWHLLQVLKPKVPVRRMVFHEITKEAIQRALENTRELDTDLVDAQETRRILDRLYGYEVSPLLWRKIRPSLSAGRVQSVATRLVVDRERDRMSHVSAEYWSIDTQFAASGQSFGAKVSHIDDRPVATGSDFDENGRLSAKATKNEAFHLDAHSASLFAAALEAARDSAIDSVQQKPYRRRPAAPFTTSTLQQEASRKLHWNASSTMRTAQSLYESGFITYMRTDSTALSAQAIKAARQQAKELYGAEAVAEKPRIYGTTSKGAQEAHEAIRPAGDHFRTPAQVASVLNRQQLALYDLIWKRTVASQMADALGFTATIRVRTDVEVEGQPHAVLSSASGTVITSPGFRLAYQEGQDKGRYDAETTDAEKTLPQVSEGEVALLEEAQAQGHQTQPPGRYTEATLVKTMEELGIGRPSTYAATIQTIGDRGYVTHRGQYLVPTWLAFSVTRLMEENLSNLVDYDFTASMENDLDQIAAGSEDRHEFLSTFYFGADGKGDADGLKFQVESLGDDIDARAVNSIDMGNGVTLRVGRYGPYMEKADGTRANVPPEVAPDELTEEKIAELFALAADDGRELGIDPASGHMLVAKNGRYGPYVTEILPEETEEAEASEDGKPAKKTRKKAAAKPRTASLFKSMDLATITLEDALALLSLPREVGVDPSDGEVITAQNGRYGPYLKKGSDSRTLPSEDQLLTITLDEALEIYSQPKQRGRGAAKPPLREFGEDPVSGKKVTVKDGRFGPYITDGETNVTVPRAETVEDLTAERAYELLADKRAKGPAPKRTRKTTAKKTTTRRTTKKTSTKK
;
A
#
# COMPACT_ATOMS: atom_id res chain seq x y z
N MET A 1 -44.27 -2.43 30.89
CA MET A 1 -42.90 -2.13 30.43
C MET A 1 -43.03 -1.80 28.97
N ALA A 2 -42.44 -0.71 28.50
CA ALA A 2 -42.43 -0.40 27.08
C ALA A 2 -41.72 -1.53 26.34
N ALA A 3 -42.27 -1.98 25.20
CA ALA A 3 -41.69 -3.00 24.37
C ALA A 3 -40.31 -2.55 23.90
N THR A 4 -39.26 -3.31 24.22
CA THR A 4 -37.90 -2.92 23.89
C THR A 4 -37.51 -3.58 22.56
N LYS A 5 -37.17 -2.78 21.58
CA LYS A 5 -36.73 -3.27 20.26
C LYS A 5 -35.21 -3.29 20.24
N LEU A 6 -34.63 -4.44 19.90
CA LEU A 6 -33.20 -4.61 19.79
C LEU A 6 -32.75 -4.35 18.36
N VAL A 7 -31.82 -3.44 18.16
CA VAL A 7 -31.16 -3.16 16.87
C VAL A 7 -29.70 -3.59 16.93
N ILE A 8 -29.27 -4.46 16.03
CA ILE A 8 -27.87 -4.92 15.96
C ILE A 8 -27.23 -4.39 14.67
N VAL A 9 -26.13 -3.65 14.83
CA VAL A 9 -25.27 -3.12 13.76
C VAL A 9 -23.88 -3.76 13.83
N GLU A 10 -22.98 -3.48 12.90
CA GLU A 10 -21.64 -4.07 12.86
C GLU A 10 -20.66 -3.40 13.81
N SER A 11 -20.73 -2.06 13.96
CA SER A 11 -19.72 -1.31 14.68
C SER A 11 -20.28 -0.47 15.84
N PRO A 12 -19.50 -0.26 16.92
CA PRO A 12 -19.92 0.60 18.02
C PRO A 12 -20.14 2.06 17.61
N ALA A 13 -19.46 2.55 16.57
CA ALA A 13 -19.63 3.90 16.07
C ALA A 13 -21.01 4.08 15.43
N LYS A 14 -21.43 3.13 14.59
CA LYS A 14 -22.79 3.09 14.03
C LYS A 14 -23.84 3.01 15.13
N ALA A 15 -23.65 2.14 16.12
CA ALA A 15 -24.58 1.99 17.22
C ALA A 15 -24.82 3.33 17.93
N ALA A 16 -23.75 4.06 18.27
CA ALA A 16 -23.85 5.36 18.94
C ALA A 16 -24.58 6.41 18.08
N THR A 17 -24.35 6.42 16.76
CA THR A 17 -24.98 7.37 15.84
C THR A 17 -26.47 7.06 15.67
N ILE A 18 -26.84 5.79 15.45
CA ILE A 18 -28.21 5.35 15.17
C ILE A 18 -29.09 5.41 16.41
N GLU A 19 -28.54 5.09 17.60
CA GLU A 19 -29.27 5.19 18.87
C GLU A 19 -29.82 6.59 19.10
N GLY A 20 -29.08 7.63 18.73
CA GLY A 20 -29.50 9.03 18.81
C GLY A 20 -30.70 9.38 17.90
N TYR A 21 -31.00 8.56 16.88
CA TYR A 21 -32.07 8.81 15.90
C TYR A 21 -33.34 8.01 16.16
N LEU A 22 -33.25 6.87 16.85
CA LEU A 22 -34.37 5.93 17.03
C LEU A 22 -35.23 6.19 18.28
N GLY A 23 -34.66 6.81 19.29
CA GLY A 23 -35.38 7.11 20.54
C GLY A 23 -35.38 5.97 21.57
N PRO A 24 -36.06 6.15 22.71
CA PRO A 24 -35.93 5.31 23.91
C PRO A 24 -36.53 3.91 23.83
N ASP A 25 -37.36 3.64 22.84
CA ASP A 25 -37.96 2.30 22.64
C ASP A 25 -37.01 1.32 21.98
N TYR A 26 -35.87 1.82 21.48
CA TYR A 26 -34.87 1.04 20.79
C TYR A 26 -33.58 0.94 21.60
N HIS A 27 -33.06 -0.26 21.71
CA HIS A 27 -31.71 -0.51 22.26
C HIS A 27 -30.78 -0.87 21.09
N VAL A 28 -29.81 0.01 20.81
CA VAL A 28 -28.88 -0.22 19.68
C VAL A 28 -27.55 -0.75 20.20
N THR A 29 -27.08 -1.84 19.64
CA THR A 29 -25.80 -2.46 20.01
C THR A 29 -25.05 -2.95 18.78
N ALA A 30 -23.78 -3.29 18.91
CA ALA A 30 -22.95 -3.74 17.81
C ALA A 30 -22.51 -5.19 17.97
N SER A 31 -22.43 -5.95 16.87
CA SER A 31 -21.81 -7.27 16.79
C SER A 31 -20.26 -7.21 16.84
N ILE A 32 -19.69 -6.05 16.47
CA ILE A 32 -18.26 -5.84 16.28
C ILE A 32 -17.72 -6.72 15.14
N GLY A 33 -18.37 -6.64 13.96
CA GLY A 33 -18.09 -7.43 12.77
C GLY A 33 -18.63 -8.85 12.86
N HIS A 34 -18.04 -9.78 12.10
CA HIS A 34 -18.41 -11.19 12.11
C HIS A 34 -18.23 -11.84 13.50
N ILE A 35 -19.24 -12.59 13.95
CA ILE A 35 -19.23 -13.30 15.25
C ILE A 35 -18.71 -14.72 15.14
N ARG A 36 -18.74 -15.32 13.95
CA ARG A 36 -18.22 -16.67 13.66
C ARG A 36 -17.51 -16.70 12.32
N ASP A 37 -16.61 -17.67 12.14
CA ASP A 37 -15.87 -17.92 10.90
C ASP A 37 -15.53 -19.41 10.81
N LEU A 38 -14.97 -19.82 9.65
CA LEU A 38 -14.36 -21.13 9.46
C LEU A 38 -13.11 -21.25 10.34
N PRO A 39 -13.00 -22.22 11.25
CA PRO A 39 -11.82 -22.41 12.08
C PRO A 39 -10.59 -22.81 11.27
N GLN A 40 -9.42 -22.66 11.84
CA GLN A 40 -8.23 -23.30 11.29
C GLN A 40 -8.34 -24.83 11.48
N PRO A 41 -7.79 -25.68 10.60
CA PRO A 41 -7.82 -27.13 10.76
C PRO A 41 -7.26 -27.61 12.10
N SER A 42 -6.26 -26.91 12.64
CA SER A 42 -5.69 -27.16 13.96
C SER A 42 -6.66 -26.93 15.13
N GLU A 43 -7.68 -26.09 14.92
CA GLU A 43 -8.68 -25.69 15.93
C GLU A 43 -9.95 -26.56 15.89
N LEU A 44 -10.10 -27.40 14.85
CA LEU A 44 -11.21 -28.34 14.75
C LEU A 44 -11.24 -29.31 15.93
N PRO A 45 -12.43 -29.78 16.36
CA PRO A 45 -12.56 -30.89 17.29
C PRO A 45 -11.80 -32.13 16.83
N ALA A 46 -11.30 -32.92 17.76
CA ALA A 46 -10.43 -34.07 17.47
C ALA A 46 -11.08 -35.14 16.55
N ASP A 47 -12.37 -35.35 16.70
CA ASP A 47 -13.20 -36.24 15.89
C ASP A 47 -13.40 -35.70 14.46
N MET A 48 -13.46 -34.37 14.24
CA MET A 48 -13.64 -33.75 12.94
C MET A 48 -12.33 -33.61 12.16
N LYS A 49 -11.17 -33.62 12.83
CA LYS A 49 -9.86 -33.51 12.16
C LYS A 49 -9.57 -34.65 11.20
N LYS A 50 -10.13 -35.81 11.40
CA LYS A 50 -9.97 -37.02 10.54
C LYS A 50 -11.14 -37.22 9.57
N GLY A 51 -12.19 -36.39 9.68
CA GLY A 51 -13.37 -36.45 8.84
C GLY A 51 -13.30 -35.48 7.65
N PRO A 52 -14.40 -35.35 6.91
CA PRO A 52 -14.46 -34.53 5.68
C PRO A 52 -14.11 -33.05 5.93
N TYR A 53 -14.37 -32.53 7.13
CA TYR A 53 -14.01 -31.15 7.51
C TYR A 53 -12.51 -30.93 7.80
N GLY A 54 -11.72 -32.01 7.93
CA GLY A 54 -10.39 -31.94 8.52
C GLY A 54 -9.37 -31.03 7.81
N ARG A 55 -9.50 -30.88 6.52
CA ARG A 55 -8.59 -30.10 5.67
C ARG A 55 -8.98 -28.62 5.59
N PHE A 56 -10.26 -28.33 5.38
CA PHE A 56 -10.73 -26.99 5.05
C PHE A 56 -11.70 -26.36 6.06
N ALA A 57 -12.23 -27.12 7.01
CA ALA A 57 -13.43 -26.82 7.78
C ALA A 57 -14.68 -26.68 6.85
N VAL A 58 -14.63 -27.30 5.69
CA VAL A 58 -15.69 -27.40 4.68
C VAL A 58 -15.76 -28.84 4.23
N ASP A 59 -16.95 -29.41 4.18
CA ASP A 59 -17.19 -30.74 3.61
C ASP A 59 -17.39 -30.61 2.11
N VAL A 60 -16.34 -30.91 1.35
CA VAL A 60 -16.35 -30.79 -0.11
C VAL A 60 -17.11 -31.95 -0.80
N GLU A 61 -17.31 -33.09 -0.12
CA GLU A 61 -18.02 -34.26 -0.63
C GLU A 61 -19.55 -34.16 -0.40
N ASP A 62 -19.97 -33.30 0.56
CA ASP A 62 -21.38 -33.06 0.89
C ASP A 62 -21.75 -31.60 0.69
N GLY A 63 -21.90 -31.17 -0.57
CA GLY A 63 -22.40 -29.86 -0.94
C GLY A 63 -21.60 -28.67 -0.45
N PHE A 64 -20.30 -28.83 -0.23
CA PHE A 64 -19.43 -27.76 0.29
C PHE A 64 -19.92 -27.14 1.59
N THR A 65 -20.50 -27.97 2.47
CA THR A 65 -21.08 -27.54 3.73
C THR A 65 -20.00 -27.01 4.68
N PRO A 66 -20.06 -25.73 5.12
CA PRO A 66 -19.04 -25.13 5.99
C PRO A 66 -19.30 -25.47 7.47
N TYR A 67 -18.23 -25.66 8.22
CA TYR A 67 -18.28 -25.78 9.67
C TYR A 67 -17.88 -24.47 10.33
N TYR A 68 -18.84 -23.71 10.80
CA TYR A 68 -18.62 -22.42 11.46
C TYR A 68 -18.49 -22.54 12.96
N VAL A 69 -17.54 -21.81 13.54
CA VAL A 69 -17.36 -21.67 14.99
C VAL A 69 -17.45 -20.22 15.42
N VAL A 70 -18.00 -19.97 16.62
CA VAL A 70 -17.97 -18.63 17.21
C VAL A 70 -16.55 -18.31 17.62
N ASN A 71 -16.03 -17.21 17.12
CA ASN A 71 -14.68 -16.74 17.42
C ASN A 71 -14.47 -16.59 18.93
N PRO A 72 -13.35 -17.06 19.49
CA PRO A 72 -13.11 -17.05 20.93
C PRO A 72 -13.23 -15.66 21.58
N ASP A 73 -12.82 -14.61 20.89
CA ASP A 73 -12.91 -13.20 21.31
C ASP A 73 -14.34 -12.67 21.28
N LYS A 74 -15.24 -13.27 20.48
CA LYS A 74 -16.65 -12.88 20.32
C LYS A 74 -17.59 -13.56 21.29
N LYS A 75 -17.17 -14.64 21.99
CA LYS A 75 -18.04 -15.39 22.91
C LYS A 75 -18.71 -14.51 23.95
N LYS A 76 -18.00 -13.52 24.51
CA LYS A 76 -18.58 -12.58 25.49
C LYS A 76 -19.66 -11.70 24.85
N LYS A 77 -19.40 -11.21 23.63
CA LYS A 77 -20.36 -10.38 22.90
C LYS A 77 -21.60 -11.15 22.51
N VAL A 78 -21.46 -12.38 22.04
CA VAL A 78 -22.59 -13.28 21.76
C VAL A 78 -23.44 -13.52 23.03
N THR A 79 -22.81 -13.71 24.19
CA THR A 79 -23.54 -13.89 25.47
C THR A 79 -24.32 -12.61 25.83
N GLU A 80 -23.71 -11.43 25.66
CA GLU A 80 -24.38 -10.12 25.86
C GLU A 80 -25.59 -9.98 24.93
N LEU A 81 -25.40 -10.22 23.61
CA LEU A 81 -26.50 -10.13 22.62
C LEU A 81 -27.64 -11.09 22.94
N LYS A 82 -27.35 -12.33 23.38
CA LYS A 82 -28.38 -13.29 23.80
C LYS A 82 -29.15 -12.82 25.03
N LYS A 83 -28.51 -12.10 25.96
CA LYS A 83 -29.18 -11.51 27.11
C LYS A 83 -30.12 -10.39 26.67
N LEU A 84 -29.63 -9.44 25.88
CA LEU A 84 -30.44 -8.33 25.37
C LEU A 84 -31.66 -8.83 24.55
N LEU A 85 -31.45 -9.83 23.69
CA LEU A 85 -32.51 -10.41 22.89
C LEU A 85 -33.63 -11.04 23.72
N LYS A 86 -33.31 -11.64 24.89
CA LYS A 86 -34.33 -12.19 25.78
C LYS A 86 -35.22 -11.13 26.46
N GLU A 87 -34.70 -9.91 26.54
CA GLU A 87 -35.37 -8.75 27.13
C GLU A 87 -36.09 -7.89 26.06
N SER A 88 -36.10 -8.34 24.79
CA SER A 88 -36.62 -7.60 23.64
C SER A 88 -37.80 -8.32 23.01
N ASP A 89 -38.74 -7.56 22.43
CA ASP A 89 -39.94 -8.06 21.76
C ASP A 89 -39.78 -8.16 20.24
N GLU A 90 -38.80 -7.48 19.67
CA GLU A 90 -38.49 -7.46 18.24
C GLU A 90 -36.99 -7.27 18.01
N LEU A 91 -36.46 -7.88 16.95
CA LEU A 91 -35.06 -7.79 16.55
C LEU A 91 -34.91 -7.15 15.18
N PHE A 92 -34.12 -6.09 15.08
CA PHE A 92 -33.72 -5.46 13.83
C PHE A 92 -32.25 -5.75 13.54
N LEU A 93 -31.98 -6.26 12.35
CA LEU A 93 -30.62 -6.45 11.85
C LEU A 93 -30.32 -5.31 10.88
N ALA A 94 -29.47 -4.38 11.33
CA ALA A 94 -29.15 -3.13 10.65
C ALA A 94 -27.67 -3.06 10.23
N THR A 95 -27.18 -4.20 9.70
CA THR A 95 -25.86 -4.32 9.10
C THR A 95 -25.82 -3.65 7.73
N ASP A 96 -24.61 -3.42 7.16
CA ASP A 96 -24.43 -2.80 5.85
C ASP A 96 -25.22 -3.55 4.76
N GLU A 97 -25.46 -2.89 3.66
CA GLU A 97 -26.26 -3.40 2.56
C GLU A 97 -25.49 -4.33 1.62
N ASP A 98 -24.17 -4.49 1.83
CA ASP A 98 -23.33 -5.36 1.02
C ASP A 98 -23.43 -6.84 1.47
N ARG A 99 -22.84 -7.74 0.68
CA ARG A 99 -22.77 -9.19 0.97
C ARG A 99 -22.21 -9.50 2.34
N GLU A 100 -21.21 -8.72 2.79
CA GLU A 100 -20.59 -8.91 4.11
C GLU A 100 -21.58 -8.59 5.23
N GLY A 101 -22.34 -7.48 5.10
CA GLY A 101 -23.36 -7.10 6.07
C GLY A 101 -24.51 -8.10 6.11
N GLU A 102 -24.93 -8.63 4.95
CA GLU A 102 -25.97 -9.65 4.87
C GLU A 102 -25.54 -10.96 5.53
N ALA A 103 -24.27 -11.38 5.29
CA ALA A 103 -23.69 -12.55 5.94
C ALA A 103 -23.55 -12.37 7.46
N ILE A 104 -23.18 -11.16 7.94
CA ILE A 104 -23.14 -10.86 9.38
C ILE A 104 -24.53 -11.02 9.99
N ALA A 105 -25.58 -10.49 9.33
CA ALA A 105 -26.96 -10.62 9.77
C ALA A 105 -27.38 -12.09 9.83
N TRP A 106 -27.08 -12.88 8.81
CA TRP A 106 -27.35 -14.32 8.79
C TRP A 106 -26.61 -15.08 9.91
N HIS A 107 -25.32 -14.80 10.11
CA HIS A 107 -24.55 -15.41 11.20
C HIS A 107 -25.14 -15.07 12.58
N LEU A 108 -25.64 -13.85 12.76
CA LEU A 108 -26.34 -13.45 13.99
C LEU A 108 -27.60 -14.28 14.20
N LEU A 109 -28.45 -14.47 13.16
CA LEU A 109 -29.64 -15.30 13.25
C LEU A 109 -29.32 -16.74 13.65
N GLN A 110 -28.34 -17.34 12.99
CA GLN A 110 -27.93 -18.72 13.27
C GLN A 110 -27.41 -18.93 14.69
N VAL A 111 -26.71 -17.95 15.28
CA VAL A 111 -26.11 -18.06 16.62
C VAL A 111 -27.09 -17.65 17.72
N LEU A 112 -27.88 -16.59 17.50
CA LEU A 112 -28.78 -16.05 18.50
C LEU A 112 -30.09 -16.85 18.59
N LYS A 113 -30.57 -17.43 17.48
CA LYS A 113 -31.83 -18.19 17.36
C LYS A 113 -33.02 -17.45 17.99
N PRO A 114 -33.35 -16.24 17.46
CA PRO A 114 -34.41 -15.41 18.02
C PRO A 114 -35.76 -16.13 17.99
N LYS A 115 -36.60 -15.87 19.01
CA LYS A 115 -37.99 -16.34 19.09
C LYS A 115 -38.99 -15.19 18.87
N VAL A 116 -38.44 -13.99 18.68
CA VAL A 116 -39.19 -12.74 18.38
C VAL A 116 -39.15 -12.48 16.90
N PRO A 117 -40.07 -11.65 16.36
CA PRO A 117 -39.99 -11.18 14.98
C PRO A 117 -38.64 -10.56 14.64
N VAL A 118 -38.14 -10.89 13.47
CA VAL A 118 -36.85 -10.37 12.95
C VAL A 118 -37.10 -9.56 11.72
N ARG A 119 -36.48 -8.41 11.61
CA ARG A 119 -36.56 -7.53 10.46
C ARG A 119 -35.17 -7.12 9.98
N ARG A 120 -34.97 -7.10 8.67
CA ARG A 120 -33.75 -6.57 8.05
C ARG A 120 -33.95 -5.11 7.70
N MET A 121 -33.08 -4.25 8.20
CA MET A 121 -33.11 -2.81 8.01
C MET A 121 -31.89 -2.41 7.17
N VAL A 122 -32.13 -1.80 6.01
CA VAL A 122 -31.09 -1.44 5.01
C VAL A 122 -31.10 0.07 4.77
N PHE A 123 -29.91 0.68 4.70
CA PHE A 123 -29.76 2.11 4.46
C PHE A 123 -28.39 2.42 3.81
N HIS A 124 -28.39 3.37 2.88
CA HIS A 124 -27.18 3.81 2.16
C HIS A 124 -26.40 4.90 2.90
N GLU A 125 -27.01 5.57 3.88
CA GLU A 125 -26.42 6.64 4.69
C GLU A 125 -26.99 6.62 6.11
N ILE A 126 -26.20 7.13 7.06
CA ILE A 126 -26.60 7.16 8.46
C ILE A 126 -27.05 8.59 8.83
N THR A 127 -28.21 8.96 8.29
CA THR A 127 -28.93 10.19 8.63
C THR A 127 -30.23 9.85 9.35
N LYS A 128 -30.79 10.80 10.11
CA LYS A 128 -32.05 10.56 10.82
C LYS A 128 -33.19 10.15 9.88
N GLU A 129 -33.31 10.85 8.77
CA GLU A 129 -34.32 10.62 7.74
C GLU A 129 -34.15 9.26 7.05
N ALA A 130 -32.89 8.89 6.73
CA ALA A 130 -32.62 7.58 6.11
C ALA A 130 -32.89 6.41 7.07
N ILE A 131 -32.50 6.56 8.35
CA ILE A 131 -32.75 5.54 9.38
C ILE A 131 -34.25 5.38 9.65
N GLN A 132 -35.03 6.48 9.68
CA GLN A 132 -36.47 6.40 9.84
C GLN A 132 -37.16 5.72 8.65
N ARG A 133 -36.75 6.08 7.42
CA ARG A 133 -37.27 5.42 6.21
C ARG A 133 -36.93 3.92 6.18
N ALA A 134 -35.70 3.55 6.58
CA ALA A 134 -35.29 2.14 6.63
C ALA A 134 -36.09 1.35 7.68
N LEU A 135 -36.48 1.99 8.77
CA LEU A 135 -37.33 1.36 9.79
C LEU A 135 -38.76 1.08 9.28
N GLU A 136 -39.31 1.98 8.45
CA GLU A 136 -40.62 1.81 7.83
C GLU A 136 -40.59 0.81 6.68
N ASN A 137 -39.46 0.62 6.00
CA ASN A 137 -39.29 -0.21 4.81
C ASN A 137 -38.32 -1.38 5.10
N THR A 138 -38.61 -2.15 6.14
CA THR A 138 -37.85 -3.36 6.44
C THR A 138 -38.14 -4.48 5.47
N ARG A 139 -37.18 -5.38 5.21
CA ARG A 139 -37.30 -6.56 4.38
C ARG A 139 -36.90 -7.84 5.13
N GLU A 140 -37.05 -8.96 4.49
CA GLU A 140 -36.43 -10.23 4.91
C GLU A 140 -34.92 -10.22 4.56
N LEU A 141 -34.21 -11.18 5.12
CA LEU A 141 -32.80 -11.41 4.79
C LEU A 141 -32.68 -11.86 3.33
N ASP A 142 -31.71 -11.33 2.62
CA ASP A 142 -31.40 -11.74 1.25
C ASP A 142 -30.47 -12.95 1.27
N THR A 143 -31.00 -14.12 0.95
CA THR A 143 -30.25 -15.38 1.01
C THR A 143 -29.25 -15.51 -0.13
N ASP A 144 -29.50 -14.90 -1.29
CA ASP A 144 -28.62 -14.97 -2.45
C ASP A 144 -27.34 -14.18 -2.20
N LEU A 145 -27.45 -13.01 -1.54
CA LEU A 145 -26.28 -12.26 -1.06
C LEU A 145 -25.46 -13.03 -0.01
N VAL A 146 -26.14 -13.76 0.90
CA VAL A 146 -25.48 -14.63 1.88
C VAL A 146 -24.74 -15.75 1.16
N ASP A 147 -25.40 -16.41 0.19
CA ASP A 147 -24.80 -17.49 -0.57
C ASP A 147 -23.57 -17.03 -1.37
N ALA A 148 -23.62 -15.85 -1.96
CA ALA A 148 -22.46 -15.27 -2.66
C ALA A 148 -21.27 -15.01 -1.71
N GLN A 149 -21.52 -14.49 -0.51
CA GLN A 149 -20.47 -14.26 0.49
C GLN A 149 -19.90 -15.59 1.01
N GLU A 150 -20.76 -16.56 1.33
CA GLU A 150 -20.35 -17.88 1.78
C GLU A 150 -19.58 -18.63 0.71
N THR A 151 -20.01 -18.56 -0.54
CA THR A 151 -19.30 -19.11 -1.71
C THR A 151 -17.91 -18.50 -1.84
N ARG A 152 -17.81 -17.17 -1.79
CA ARG A 152 -16.51 -16.48 -1.79
C ARG A 152 -15.62 -16.95 -0.65
N ARG A 153 -16.16 -17.08 0.57
CA ARG A 153 -15.40 -17.52 1.74
C ARG A 153 -14.87 -18.94 1.59
N ILE A 154 -15.68 -19.86 1.04
CA ILE A 154 -15.32 -21.24 0.75
C ILE A 154 -14.27 -21.29 -0.37
N LEU A 155 -14.52 -20.59 -1.47
CA LEU A 155 -13.61 -20.49 -2.61
C LEU A 155 -12.21 -20.03 -2.20
N ASP A 156 -12.13 -18.94 -1.44
CA ASP A 156 -10.86 -18.40 -0.95
C ASP A 156 -10.17 -19.37 0.03
N ARG A 157 -10.94 -20.15 0.81
CA ARG A 157 -10.43 -21.21 1.68
C ARG A 157 -9.84 -22.36 0.86
N LEU A 158 -10.56 -22.88 -0.12
CA LEU A 158 -10.11 -23.97 -0.99
C LEU A 158 -8.83 -23.57 -1.75
N TYR A 159 -8.88 -22.42 -2.42
CA TYR A 159 -7.73 -21.89 -3.15
C TYR A 159 -6.49 -21.72 -2.26
N GLY A 160 -6.66 -21.02 -1.13
CA GLY A 160 -5.55 -20.73 -0.24
C GLY A 160 -4.92 -21.96 0.40
N TYR A 161 -5.73 -22.95 0.77
CA TYR A 161 -5.26 -24.16 1.46
C TYR A 161 -4.74 -25.24 0.50
N GLU A 162 -5.13 -25.23 -0.77
CA GLU A 162 -4.53 -26.09 -1.79
C GLU A 162 -3.21 -25.51 -2.29
N VAL A 163 -3.16 -24.24 -2.64
CA VAL A 163 -2.02 -23.64 -3.33
C VAL A 163 -0.90 -23.17 -2.37
N SER A 164 -1.23 -22.60 -1.21
CA SER A 164 -0.20 -22.05 -0.30
C SER A 164 0.79 -23.12 0.20
N PRO A 165 0.38 -24.36 0.53
CA PRO A 165 1.33 -25.43 0.87
C PRO A 165 2.33 -25.77 -0.24
N LEU A 166 1.94 -25.63 -1.51
CA LEU A 166 2.84 -25.79 -2.65
C LEU A 166 3.94 -24.72 -2.63
N LEU A 167 3.57 -23.46 -2.41
CA LEU A 167 4.54 -22.37 -2.23
C LEU A 167 5.49 -22.61 -1.06
N TRP A 168 5.00 -23.20 0.04
CA TRP A 168 5.84 -23.49 1.21
C TRP A 168 6.87 -24.58 0.93
N ARG A 169 6.51 -25.59 0.18
CA ARG A 169 7.41 -26.71 -0.17
C ARG A 169 8.46 -26.29 -1.20
N LYS A 170 8.07 -25.46 -2.18
CA LYS A 170 8.89 -25.17 -3.36
C LYS A 170 9.65 -23.84 -3.27
N ILE A 171 9.19 -22.88 -2.45
CA ILE A 171 9.84 -21.57 -2.32
C ILE A 171 10.26 -21.35 -0.86
N ARG A 172 9.32 -21.01 0.04
CA ARG A 172 9.61 -20.87 1.48
C ARG A 172 8.33 -20.88 2.33
N PRO A 173 8.41 -21.24 3.62
CA PRO A 173 7.28 -21.16 4.55
C PRO A 173 6.67 -19.76 4.68
N SER A 174 5.40 -19.70 5.12
CA SER A 174 4.65 -18.47 5.41
C SER A 174 4.26 -17.60 4.20
N LEU A 175 4.42 -18.09 2.97
CA LEU A 175 3.83 -17.49 1.79
C LEU A 175 2.34 -17.80 1.73
N SER A 176 1.57 -16.98 1.02
CA SER A 176 0.17 -17.28 0.72
C SER A 176 -0.14 -17.04 -0.75
N ALA A 177 -0.93 -17.93 -1.30
CA ALA A 177 -1.63 -17.71 -2.55
C ALA A 177 -3.08 -17.31 -2.24
N GLY A 178 -3.67 -16.53 -3.10
CA GLY A 178 -5.06 -16.15 -3.03
C GLY A 178 -5.52 -15.64 -4.38
N ARG A 179 -6.77 -15.89 -4.72
CA ARG A 179 -7.34 -15.69 -6.04
C ARG A 179 -7.06 -14.28 -6.62
N VAL A 180 -7.36 -13.23 -5.86
CA VAL A 180 -7.11 -11.85 -6.30
C VAL A 180 -5.67 -11.39 -6.03
N GLN A 181 -5.07 -11.80 -4.90
CA GLN A 181 -3.72 -11.34 -4.54
C GLN A 181 -2.63 -11.90 -5.47
N SER A 182 -2.77 -13.15 -5.95
CA SER A 182 -1.78 -13.74 -6.85
C SER A 182 -1.78 -13.04 -8.21
N VAL A 183 -2.97 -12.69 -8.69
CA VAL A 183 -3.14 -11.96 -9.95
C VAL A 183 -2.68 -10.50 -9.83
N ALA A 184 -2.98 -9.83 -8.72
CA ALA A 184 -2.45 -8.49 -8.46
C ALA A 184 -0.91 -8.49 -8.38
N THR A 185 -0.31 -9.55 -7.81
CA THR A 185 1.15 -9.72 -7.79
C THR A 185 1.69 -9.90 -9.21
N ARG A 186 1.04 -10.72 -10.03
CA ARG A 186 1.40 -10.92 -11.44
C ARG A 186 1.38 -9.62 -12.24
N LEU A 187 0.34 -8.78 -12.09
CA LEU A 187 0.27 -7.47 -12.75
C LEU A 187 1.52 -6.62 -12.47
N VAL A 188 1.97 -6.60 -11.20
CA VAL A 188 3.15 -5.83 -10.82
C VAL A 188 4.44 -6.48 -11.38
N VAL A 189 4.53 -7.81 -11.40
CA VAL A 189 5.66 -8.56 -11.98
C VAL A 189 5.73 -8.36 -13.50
N ASP A 190 4.60 -8.46 -14.21
CA ASP A 190 4.56 -8.28 -15.67
C ASP A 190 4.99 -6.86 -16.07
N ARG A 191 4.54 -5.84 -15.32
CA ARG A 191 5.00 -4.47 -15.51
C ARG A 191 6.51 -4.33 -15.31
N GLU A 192 7.08 -5.03 -14.36
CA GLU A 192 8.53 -4.99 -14.14
C GLU A 192 9.29 -5.78 -15.22
N ARG A 193 8.73 -6.87 -15.74
CA ARG A 193 9.26 -7.61 -16.91
C ARG A 193 9.31 -6.69 -18.14
N ASP A 194 8.23 -5.95 -18.40
CA ASP A 194 8.19 -4.96 -19.48
C ASP A 194 9.28 -3.87 -19.31
N ARG A 195 9.56 -3.50 -18.07
CA ARG A 195 10.63 -2.53 -17.75
C ARG A 195 12.02 -3.12 -17.96
N MET A 196 12.23 -4.36 -17.55
CA MET A 196 13.51 -5.06 -17.68
C MET A 196 13.84 -5.36 -19.16
N SER A 197 12.83 -5.62 -19.99
CA SER A 197 12.99 -5.89 -21.42
C SER A 197 13.08 -4.63 -22.28
N HIS A 198 12.78 -3.46 -21.72
CA HIS A 198 12.76 -2.20 -22.47
C HIS A 198 14.16 -1.81 -22.91
N VAL A 199 14.33 -1.63 -24.22
CA VAL A 199 15.53 -1.08 -24.84
C VAL A 199 15.32 0.43 -25.07
N SER A 200 16.15 1.25 -24.44
CA SER A 200 16.07 2.70 -24.59
C SER A 200 16.54 3.14 -25.97
N ALA A 201 15.74 3.98 -26.63
CA ALA A 201 16.13 4.68 -27.85
C ALA A 201 16.49 6.13 -27.53
N GLU A 202 17.54 6.62 -28.19
CA GLU A 202 17.85 8.05 -28.19
C GLU A 202 17.09 8.75 -29.30
N TYR A 203 16.54 9.91 -29.01
CA TYR A 203 15.90 10.77 -29.98
C TYR A 203 16.06 12.25 -29.60
N TRP A 204 15.93 13.13 -30.54
CA TRP A 204 16.14 14.55 -30.32
C TRP A 204 14.92 15.36 -30.69
N SER A 205 14.70 16.47 -30.00
CA SER A 205 13.75 17.50 -30.36
C SER A 205 14.47 18.85 -30.56
N ILE A 206 13.80 19.78 -31.24
CA ILE A 206 14.30 21.16 -31.35
C ILE A 206 13.23 22.06 -30.76
N ASP A 207 13.55 22.73 -29.69
CA ASP A 207 12.73 23.75 -29.04
C ASP A 207 13.06 25.10 -29.71
N THR A 208 12.03 25.87 -30.06
CA THR A 208 12.15 27.14 -30.76
C THR A 208 11.42 28.23 -30.00
N GLN A 209 11.99 29.44 -30.02
CA GLN A 209 11.37 30.64 -29.48
C GLN A 209 11.13 31.64 -30.64
N PHE A 210 9.89 32.06 -30.77
CA PHE A 210 9.50 33.03 -31.80
C PHE A 210 8.96 34.32 -31.22
N ALA A 211 9.18 35.43 -31.89
CA ALA A 211 8.51 36.70 -31.61
C ALA A 211 7.57 37.08 -32.78
N ALA A 212 6.31 37.29 -32.48
CA ALA A 212 5.31 37.80 -33.43
C ALA A 212 4.30 38.70 -32.70
N SER A 213 3.76 39.70 -33.37
CA SER A 213 2.81 40.68 -32.79
C SER A 213 3.28 41.28 -31.47
N GLY A 214 4.60 41.47 -31.29
CA GLY A 214 5.18 42.05 -30.06
C GLY A 214 5.22 41.14 -28.85
N GLN A 215 4.99 39.84 -29.02
CA GLN A 215 5.05 38.82 -27.94
C GLN A 215 5.94 37.67 -28.37
N SER A 216 6.73 37.14 -27.41
CA SER A 216 7.52 35.93 -27.63
C SER A 216 6.73 34.71 -27.17
N PHE A 217 6.86 33.58 -27.89
CA PHE A 217 6.22 32.30 -27.56
C PHE A 217 7.10 31.13 -27.97
N GLY A 218 7.11 30.09 -27.11
CA GLY A 218 7.84 28.86 -27.37
C GLY A 218 7.05 27.88 -28.22
N ALA A 219 7.72 27.26 -29.19
CA ALA A 219 7.20 26.20 -30.05
C ALA A 219 8.20 25.02 -30.10
N LYS A 220 7.80 23.89 -30.67
CA LYS A 220 8.67 22.75 -30.95
C LYS A 220 8.61 22.38 -32.41
N VAL A 221 9.74 22.03 -33.02
CA VAL A 221 9.76 21.50 -34.39
C VAL A 221 8.91 20.23 -34.42
N SER A 222 7.88 20.24 -35.22
CA SER A 222 6.90 19.17 -35.34
C SER A 222 7.00 18.38 -36.64
N HIS A 223 7.45 19.02 -37.74
CA HIS A 223 7.64 18.40 -39.06
C HIS A 223 8.87 18.98 -39.76
N ILE A 224 9.52 18.13 -40.55
CA ILE A 224 10.57 18.47 -41.49
C ILE A 224 10.18 17.87 -42.85
N ASP A 225 10.01 18.70 -43.89
CA ASP A 225 9.55 18.28 -45.22
C ASP A 225 8.24 17.47 -45.18
N ASP A 226 7.26 17.98 -44.46
CA ASP A 226 5.95 17.38 -44.20
C ASP A 226 5.98 16.05 -43.40
N ARG A 227 7.17 15.55 -43.05
CA ARG A 227 7.35 14.37 -42.23
C ARG A 227 7.32 14.71 -40.73
N PRO A 228 6.51 14.04 -39.90
CA PRO A 228 6.46 14.34 -38.48
C PRO A 228 7.79 13.99 -37.82
N VAL A 229 8.28 14.83 -36.91
CA VAL A 229 9.45 14.53 -36.09
C VAL A 229 9.08 13.48 -35.05
N ALA A 230 9.85 12.41 -34.95
CA ALA A 230 9.63 11.33 -34.01
C ALA A 230 9.78 11.81 -32.58
N THR A 231 8.86 11.37 -31.72
CA THR A 231 8.82 11.60 -30.27
C THR A 231 9.01 10.30 -29.53
N GLY A 232 9.20 10.34 -28.24
CA GLY A 232 9.35 9.12 -27.43
C GLY A 232 8.21 8.09 -27.57
N SER A 233 6.99 8.54 -27.92
CA SER A 233 5.85 7.67 -28.17
C SER A 233 5.88 6.95 -29.53
N ASP A 234 6.78 7.32 -30.41
CA ASP A 234 6.93 6.75 -31.75
C ASP A 234 7.88 5.55 -31.77
N PHE A 235 8.49 5.20 -30.65
CA PHE A 235 9.39 4.03 -30.51
C PHE A 235 8.67 2.87 -29.81
N ASP A 236 9.03 1.65 -30.22
CA ASP A 236 8.58 0.41 -29.61
C ASP A 236 9.45 0.01 -28.38
N GLU A 237 9.14 -1.12 -27.76
CA GLU A 237 9.88 -1.66 -26.62
C GLU A 237 11.34 -2.04 -26.92
N ASN A 238 11.66 -2.26 -28.21
CA ASN A 238 13.00 -2.62 -28.68
C ASN A 238 13.84 -1.40 -29.10
N GLY A 239 13.34 -0.19 -28.83
CA GLY A 239 14.01 1.06 -29.19
C GLY A 239 14.01 1.38 -30.68
N ARG A 240 13.10 0.81 -31.48
CA ARG A 240 12.95 1.05 -32.90
C ARG A 240 11.70 1.87 -33.17
N LEU A 241 11.68 2.61 -34.29
CA LEU A 241 10.45 3.28 -34.71
C LEU A 241 9.32 2.25 -34.87
N SER A 242 8.20 2.52 -34.24
CA SER A 242 7.00 1.70 -34.29
C SER A 242 6.49 1.55 -35.73
N ALA A 243 5.72 0.50 -35.99
CA ALA A 243 5.12 0.28 -37.32
C ALA A 243 4.26 1.50 -37.77
N LYS A 244 3.62 2.17 -36.82
CA LYS A 244 2.84 3.41 -37.10
C LYS A 244 3.75 4.57 -37.46
N ALA A 245 4.82 4.81 -36.73
CA ALA A 245 5.78 5.87 -37.00
C ALA A 245 6.48 5.63 -38.35
N THR A 246 6.87 4.39 -38.63
CA THR A 246 7.47 4.02 -39.95
C THR A 246 6.49 4.23 -41.09
N LYS A 247 5.21 3.87 -40.92
CA LYS A 247 4.17 4.13 -41.93
C LYS A 247 3.94 5.62 -42.20
N ASN A 248 4.09 6.44 -41.17
CA ASN A 248 3.96 7.90 -41.28
C ASN A 248 5.27 8.57 -41.72
N GLU A 249 6.29 7.79 -42.09
CA GLU A 249 7.62 8.27 -42.48
C GLU A 249 8.22 9.25 -41.45
N ALA A 250 8.03 8.99 -40.17
CA ALA A 250 8.49 9.84 -39.08
C ALA A 250 10.01 10.12 -39.22
N PHE A 251 10.37 11.39 -39.07
CA PHE A 251 11.76 11.83 -39.14
C PHE A 251 12.44 11.63 -37.79
N HIS A 252 13.35 10.68 -37.72
CA HIS A 252 14.10 10.44 -36.49
C HIS A 252 15.30 11.40 -36.45
N LEU A 253 15.25 12.38 -35.56
CA LEU A 253 16.36 13.26 -35.25
C LEU A 253 17.34 12.56 -34.30
N ASP A 254 18.61 12.52 -34.72
CA ASP A 254 19.75 12.21 -33.88
C ASP A 254 20.49 13.48 -33.43
N ALA A 255 21.54 13.36 -32.64
CA ALA A 255 22.31 14.48 -32.12
C ALA A 255 22.89 15.36 -33.21
N HIS A 256 23.35 14.76 -34.32
CA HIS A 256 23.98 15.44 -35.41
C HIS A 256 22.98 16.22 -36.23
N SER A 257 21.93 15.56 -36.72
CA SER A 257 20.87 16.20 -37.51
C SER A 257 20.12 17.26 -36.70
N ALA A 258 19.80 17.02 -35.41
CA ALA A 258 19.16 18.02 -34.56
C ALA A 258 20.01 19.31 -34.43
N SER A 259 21.33 19.14 -34.23
CA SER A 259 22.23 20.28 -34.14
C SER A 259 22.37 21.05 -35.45
N LEU A 260 22.40 20.35 -36.60
CA LEU A 260 22.43 21.01 -37.94
C LEU A 260 21.16 21.79 -38.22
N PHE A 261 19.97 21.20 -37.99
CA PHE A 261 18.69 21.88 -38.13
C PHE A 261 18.54 23.08 -37.19
N ALA A 262 18.96 22.96 -35.93
CA ALA A 262 18.91 24.07 -34.97
C ALA A 262 19.78 25.24 -35.43
N ALA A 263 21.02 24.98 -35.86
CA ALA A 263 21.92 26.00 -36.38
C ALA A 263 21.40 26.63 -37.67
N ALA A 264 20.80 25.84 -38.59
CA ALA A 264 20.20 26.33 -39.81
C ALA A 264 18.98 27.24 -39.55
N LEU A 265 18.15 26.86 -38.55
CA LEU A 265 17.02 27.67 -38.08
C LEU A 265 17.50 29.04 -37.55
N GLU A 266 18.52 29.05 -36.69
CA GLU A 266 19.11 30.27 -36.14
C GLU A 266 19.71 31.18 -37.23
N ALA A 267 20.27 30.58 -38.29
CA ALA A 267 20.83 31.33 -39.41
C ALA A 267 19.75 31.96 -40.30
N ALA A 268 18.63 31.27 -40.52
CA ALA A 268 17.53 31.72 -41.37
C ALA A 268 16.74 32.87 -40.73
N ARG A 269 16.46 32.81 -39.43
CA ARG A 269 15.70 33.79 -38.61
C ARG A 269 14.33 34.22 -39.08
N ASP A 270 14.13 34.42 -40.39
CA ASP A 270 12.86 34.85 -40.97
C ASP A 270 11.93 33.64 -41.12
N SER A 271 10.82 33.71 -40.47
CA SER A 271 9.79 32.67 -40.48
C SER A 271 8.41 33.29 -40.71
N ALA A 272 7.49 32.52 -41.18
CA ALA A 272 6.11 32.98 -41.38
C ALA A 272 5.12 32.06 -40.62
N ILE A 273 4.05 32.64 -40.13
CA ILE A 273 2.93 31.89 -39.61
C ILE A 273 2.29 31.10 -40.75
N ASP A 274 2.45 29.77 -40.72
CA ASP A 274 1.91 28.85 -41.70
C ASP A 274 0.39 28.69 -41.54
N SER A 275 -0.02 28.45 -40.29
CA SER A 275 -1.45 28.32 -40.02
C SER A 275 -1.77 28.61 -38.54
N VAL A 276 -3.00 29.09 -38.33
CA VAL A 276 -3.57 29.31 -37.00
C VAL A 276 -4.89 28.54 -36.89
N GLN A 277 -4.89 27.47 -36.12
CA GLN A 277 -6.09 26.67 -35.94
C GLN A 277 -6.64 26.88 -34.52
N GLN A 278 -7.94 27.14 -34.42
CA GLN A 278 -8.64 27.19 -33.17
C GLN A 278 -9.68 26.08 -33.12
N LYS A 279 -9.64 25.27 -32.07
CA LYS A 279 -10.60 24.19 -31.83
C LYS A 279 -11.36 24.47 -30.53
N PRO A 280 -12.68 24.27 -30.50
CA PRO A 280 -13.43 24.40 -29.27
C PRO A 280 -12.88 23.44 -28.21
N TYR A 281 -12.60 23.97 -27.02
CA TYR A 281 -12.27 23.18 -25.85
C TYR A 281 -13.52 23.03 -25.01
N ARG A 282 -13.86 21.82 -24.70
CA ARG A 282 -14.97 21.48 -23.81
C ARG A 282 -14.58 20.31 -22.92
N ARG A 283 -14.58 20.51 -21.61
CA ARG A 283 -14.35 19.45 -20.63
C ARG A 283 -15.55 19.29 -19.72
N ARG A 284 -16.04 18.05 -19.62
CA ARG A 284 -17.12 17.70 -18.72
C ARG A 284 -16.58 17.37 -17.32
N PRO A 285 -17.36 17.64 -16.26
CA PRO A 285 -17.01 17.18 -14.94
C PRO A 285 -17.00 15.65 -14.87
N ALA A 286 -16.10 15.12 -14.06
CA ALA A 286 -16.05 13.70 -13.81
C ALA A 286 -17.24 13.24 -12.96
N ALA A 287 -17.58 11.94 -13.03
CA ALA A 287 -18.66 11.33 -12.25
C ALA A 287 -18.35 11.40 -10.74
N PRO A 288 -19.38 11.33 -9.88
CA PRO A 288 -19.21 11.12 -8.45
C PRO A 288 -18.32 9.90 -8.15
N PHE A 289 -17.74 9.83 -6.97
CA PHE A 289 -16.78 8.78 -6.63
C PHE A 289 -17.42 7.40 -6.49
N THR A 290 -16.75 6.41 -7.10
CA THR A 290 -16.77 5.01 -6.69
C THR A 290 -15.67 4.75 -5.66
N THR A 291 -15.63 3.55 -5.06
CA THR A 291 -14.54 3.13 -4.17
C THR A 291 -13.17 3.25 -4.85
N SER A 292 -13.06 2.78 -6.07
CA SER A 292 -11.83 2.80 -6.86
C SER A 292 -11.39 4.23 -7.17
N THR A 293 -12.27 5.06 -7.72
CA THR A 293 -11.91 6.44 -8.08
C THR A 293 -11.63 7.31 -6.86
N LEU A 294 -12.26 7.03 -5.70
CA LEU A 294 -11.92 7.69 -4.43
C LEU A 294 -10.50 7.32 -3.97
N GLN A 295 -10.14 6.05 -4.03
CA GLN A 295 -8.79 5.60 -3.67
C GLN A 295 -7.73 6.21 -4.59
N GLN A 296 -7.99 6.25 -5.90
CA GLN A 296 -7.10 6.86 -6.88
C GLN A 296 -6.88 8.35 -6.58
N GLU A 297 -7.96 9.08 -6.38
CA GLU A 297 -7.86 10.53 -6.20
C GLU A 297 -7.30 10.93 -4.83
N ALA A 298 -7.59 10.16 -3.78
CA ALA A 298 -6.97 10.33 -2.47
C ALA A 298 -5.46 10.06 -2.52
N SER A 299 -5.02 9.08 -3.31
CA SER A 299 -3.60 8.82 -3.54
C SER A 299 -2.92 10.00 -4.25
N ARG A 300 -3.54 10.53 -5.31
CA ARG A 300 -2.99 11.65 -6.11
C ARG A 300 -2.91 12.96 -5.32
N LYS A 301 -3.99 13.31 -4.60
CA LYS A 301 -4.14 14.63 -3.95
C LYS A 301 -3.76 14.68 -2.49
N LEU A 302 -3.99 13.58 -1.76
CA LEU A 302 -3.73 13.51 -0.32
C LEU A 302 -2.50 12.67 0.00
N HIS A 303 -1.91 12.00 -1.01
CA HIS A 303 -0.78 11.07 -0.86
C HIS A 303 -1.07 9.95 0.15
N TRP A 304 -2.32 9.45 0.14
CA TRP A 304 -2.75 8.37 1.01
C TRP A 304 -2.75 7.03 0.28
N ASN A 305 -2.46 5.98 1.03
CA ASN A 305 -2.65 4.62 0.54
C ASN A 305 -4.13 4.19 0.59
N ALA A 306 -4.47 3.16 -0.15
CA ALA A 306 -5.83 2.64 -0.25
C ALA A 306 -6.43 2.28 1.12
N SER A 307 -5.66 1.62 2.00
CA SER A 307 -6.10 1.23 3.34
C SER A 307 -6.43 2.43 4.24
N SER A 308 -5.64 3.50 4.19
CA SER A 308 -5.89 4.73 4.96
C SER A 308 -7.11 5.47 4.44
N THR A 309 -7.29 5.51 3.12
CA THR A 309 -8.47 6.11 2.47
C THR A 309 -9.73 5.39 2.89
N MET A 310 -9.77 4.05 2.80
CA MET A 310 -10.96 3.28 3.16
C MET A 310 -11.27 3.34 4.66
N ARG A 311 -10.27 3.33 5.52
CA ARG A 311 -10.48 3.48 6.98
C ARG A 311 -11.09 4.83 7.33
N THR A 312 -10.64 5.89 6.66
CA THR A 312 -11.16 7.24 6.87
C THR A 312 -12.58 7.38 6.30
N ALA A 313 -12.84 6.81 5.11
CA ALA A 313 -14.16 6.78 4.50
C ALA A 313 -15.17 6.02 5.38
N GLN A 314 -14.79 4.85 5.90
CA GLN A 314 -15.60 4.09 6.85
C GLN A 314 -15.96 4.91 8.09
N SER A 315 -14.98 5.62 8.66
CA SER A 315 -15.24 6.49 9.82
C SER A 315 -16.19 7.63 9.49
N LEU A 316 -16.10 8.23 8.29
CA LEU A 316 -17.05 9.27 7.84
C LEU A 316 -18.45 8.71 7.63
N TYR A 317 -18.60 7.54 7.03
CA TYR A 317 -19.87 6.85 6.85
C TYR A 317 -20.53 6.50 8.19
N GLU A 318 -19.81 5.82 9.09
CA GLU A 318 -20.31 5.43 10.42
C GLU A 318 -20.74 6.62 11.28
N SER A 319 -20.17 7.78 11.03
CA SER A 319 -20.52 9.04 11.71
C SER A 319 -21.57 9.88 10.95
N GLY A 320 -22.14 9.37 9.85
CA GLY A 320 -23.20 10.02 9.09
C GLY A 320 -22.78 11.26 8.30
N PHE A 321 -21.55 11.26 7.77
CA PHE A 321 -21.06 12.37 6.94
C PHE A 321 -21.09 12.06 5.44
N ILE A 322 -20.94 10.79 5.04
CA ILE A 322 -20.99 10.35 3.65
C ILE A 322 -21.89 9.12 3.50
N THR A 323 -22.26 8.81 2.26
CA THR A 323 -22.92 7.54 1.89
C THR A 323 -21.98 6.36 2.05
N TYR A 324 -22.47 5.14 1.88
CA TYR A 324 -21.70 3.92 1.96
C TYR A 324 -20.50 3.96 1.00
N MET A 325 -19.34 3.58 1.50
CA MET A 325 -18.06 3.80 0.81
C MET A 325 -17.61 2.64 -0.07
N ARG A 326 -18.27 1.48 -0.03
CA ARG A 326 -17.97 0.33 -0.88
C ARG A 326 -19.02 0.23 -2.00
N THR A 327 -18.78 0.96 -3.08
CA THR A 327 -19.67 1.02 -4.23
C THR A 327 -18.88 1.16 -5.52
N ASP A 328 -19.36 0.58 -6.58
CA ASP A 328 -18.92 0.76 -7.95
C ASP A 328 -19.89 1.64 -8.76
N SER A 329 -20.96 2.11 -8.12
CA SER A 329 -21.96 2.99 -8.71
C SER A 329 -21.49 4.45 -8.75
N THR A 330 -21.76 5.11 -9.86
CA THR A 330 -21.63 6.57 -10.02
C THR A 330 -22.96 7.31 -9.96
N ALA A 331 -24.05 6.58 -9.73
CA ALA A 331 -25.39 7.14 -9.70
C ALA A 331 -25.62 8.02 -8.45
N LEU A 332 -26.38 9.09 -8.62
CA LEU A 332 -26.88 9.92 -7.53
C LEU A 332 -28.39 9.85 -7.46
N SER A 333 -28.95 9.79 -6.26
CA SER A 333 -30.38 9.91 -6.04
C SER A 333 -30.90 11.30 -6.48
N ALA A 334 -32.21 11.39 -6.74
CA ALA A 334 -32.83 12.66 -7.11
C ALA A 334 -32.61 13.75 -6.04
N GLN A 335 -32.61 13.36 -4.76
CA GLN A 335 -32.34 14.24 -3.63
C GLN A 335 -30.90 14.75 -3.67
N ALA A 336 -29.95 13.84 -3.89
CA ALA A 336 -28.53 14.19 -3.97
C ALA A 336 -28.21 15.12 -5.16
N ILE A 337 -28.82 14.85 -6.34
CA ILE A 337 -28.71 15.75 -7.49
C ILE A 337 -29.23 17.14 -7.15
N LYS A 338 -30.38 17.24 -6.49
CA LYS A 338 -30.96 18.51 -6.08
C LYS A 338 -30.05 19.25 -5.08
N ALA A 339 -29.52 18.54 -4.08
CA ALA A 339 -28.60 19.08 -3.08
C ALA A 339 -27.30 19.59 -3.70
N ALA A 340 -26.68 18.81 -4.58
CA ALA A 340 -25.45 19.20 -5.27
C ALA A 340 -25.65 20.46 -6.15
N ARG A 341 -26.77 20.49 -6.91
CA ARG A 341 -27.13 21.65 -7.76
C ARG A 341 -27.41 22.90 -6.94
N GLN A 342 -28.10 22.76 -5.79
CA GLN A 342 -28.34 23.87 -4.89
C GLN A 342 -27.05 24.43 -4.33
N GLN A 343 -26.15 23.58 -3.84
CA GLN A 343 -24.83 23.97 -3.33
C GLN A 343 -23.99 24.66 -4.42
N ALA A 344 -23.98 24.11 -5.64
CA ALA A 344 -23.28 24.75 -6.76
C ALA A 344 -23.81 26.15 -7.06
N LYS A 345 -25.14 26.32 -7.04
CA LYS A 345 -25.78 27.62 -7.28
C LYS A 345 -25.46 28.62 -6.18
N GLU A 346 -25.49 28.20 -4.93
CA GLU A 346 -25.25 29.09 -3.78
C GLU A 346 -23.81 29.59 -3.71
N LEU A 347 -22.85 28.74 -4.05
CA LEU A 347 -21.43 29.04 -3.87
C LEU A 347 -20.76 29.60 -5.15
N TYR A 348 -21.22 29.22 -6.33
CA TYR A 348 -20.55 29.54 -7.58
C TYR A 348 -21.44 30.30 -8.60
N GLY A 349 -22.71 30.55 -8.25
CA GLY A 349 -23.65 31.23 -9.13
C GLY A 349 -24.50 30.28 -9.99
N ALA A 350 -25.58 30.80 -10.53
CA ALA A 350 -26.53 30.01 -11.32
C ALA A 350 -25.92 29.53 -12.65
N GLU A 351 -25.04 30.31 -13.24
CA GLU A 351 -24.32 30.03 -14.49
C GLU A 351 -23.30 28.91 -14.35
N ALA A 352 -22.83 28.63 -13.15
CA ALA A 352 -21.92 27.52 -12.86
C ALA A 352 -22.64 26.16 -12.81
N VAL A 353 -23.98 26.15 -12.73
CA VAL A 353 -24.79 24.92 -12.68
C VAL A 353 -25.12 24.44 -14.09
N ALA A 354 -24.99 23.13 -14.34
CA ALA A 354 -25.40 22.55 -15.62
C ALA A 354 -26.87 22.86 -15.91
N GLU A 355 -27.24 23.18 -17.17
CA GLU A 355 -28.60 23.51 -17.58
C GLU A 355 -29.58 22.40 -17.16
N LYS A 356 -29.22 21.16 -17.44
CA LYS A 356 -29.98 19.96 -17.05
C LYS A 356 -29.26 19.16 -15.97
N PRO A 357 -29.98 18.46 -15.10
CA PRO A 357 -29.35 17.50 -14.17
C PRO A 357 -28.48 16.50 -14.93
N ARG A 358 -27.27 16.27 -14.44
CA ARG A 358 -26.37 15.26 -15.01
C ARG A 358 -26.68 13.91 -14.37
N ILE A 359 -26.99 12.94 -15.22
CA ILE A 359 -27.19 11.56 -14.85
C ILE A 359 -25.92 10.80 -15.26
N TYR A 360 -25.31 10.12 -14.29
CA TYR A 360 -24.19 9.22 -14.52
C TYR A 360 -24.71 7.79 -14.41
N GLY A 361 -24.46 6.98 -15.42
CA GLY A 361 -24.81 5.57 -15.43
C GLY A 361 -23.70 4.74 -14.82
N THR A 362 -24.01 3.55 -14.35
CA THR A 362 -23.03 2.55 -13.93
C THR A 362 -22.32 2.03 -15.18
N THR A 363 -21.01 2.17 -15.24
CA THR A 363 -20.18 1.76 -16.39
C THR A 363 -19.56 0.39 -16.22
N SER A 364 -19.56 -0.17 -15.02
CA SER A 364 -18.98 -1.49 -14.75
C SER A 364 -19.90 -2.62 -15.22
N LYS A 365 -19.35 -3.54 -16.01
CA LYS A 365 -19.99 -4.83 -16.27
C LYS A 365 -20.01 -5.58 -14.93
N GLY A 366 -21.20 -5.87 -14.38
CA GLY A 366 -21.33 -6.54 -13.10
C GLY A 366 -21.48 -5.60 -11.90
N ALA A 367 -22.03 -4.38 -12.12
CA ALA A 367 -22.40 -3.49 -11.02
C ALA A 367 -23.30 -4.21 -10.02
N GLN A 368 -22.78 -4.37 -8.82
CA GLN A 368 -23.51 -4.94 -7.70
C GLN A 368 -24.57 -3.93 -7.24
N GLU A 369 -25.82 -4.29 -7.34
CA GLU A 369 -26.97 -3.62 -6.71
C GLU A 369 -27.18 -2.14 -7.08
N ALA A 370 -28.35 -1.62 -6.80
CA ALA A 370 -28.74 -0.23 -6.99
C ALA A 370 -28.10 0.71 -5.95
N HIS A 371 -26.77 0.60 -5.79
CA HIS A 371 -26.01 1.44 -4.86
C HIS A 371 -25.88 2.87 -5.40
N GLU A 372 -25.79 3.81 -4.49
CA GLU A 372 -25.48 5.20 -4.77
C GLU A 372 -23.96 5.44 -4.77
N ALA A 373 -23.49 6.47 -5.47
CA ALA A 373 -22.10 6.92 -5.42
C ALA A 373 -21.68 7.39 -4.01
N ILE A 374 -20.39 7.47 -3.76
CA ILE A 374 -19.86 8.07 -2.53
C ILE A 374 -20.04 9.59 -2.59
N ARG A 375 -20.87 10.12 -1.72
CA ARG A 375 -21.24 11.54 -1.64
C ARG A 375 -21.45 12.01 -0.20
N PRO A 376 -21.52 13.32 0.07
CA PRO A 376 -21.98 13.82 1.35
C PRO A 376 -23.37 13.29 1.70
N ALA A 377 -23.60 12.91 2.94
CA ALA A 377 -24.86 12.36 3.42
C ALA A 377 -25.94 13.45 3.55
N GLY A 378 -27.19 13.03 3.40
CA GLY A 378 -28.38 13.88 3.53
C GLY A 378 -28.83 14.54 2.23
N ASP A 379 -29.96 15.26 2.32
CA ASP A 379 -30.59 16.02 1.23
C ASP A 379 -30.16 17.51 1.20
N HIS A 380 -29.40 17.94 2.21
CA HIS A 380 -28.67 19.21 2.29
C HIS A 380 -27.22 18.94 2.64
N PHE A 381 -26.31 19.15 1.69
CA PHE A 381 -24.90 18.88 1.93
C PHE A 381 -24.29 19.94 2.86
N ARG A 382 -23.69 19.49 3.94
CA ARG A 382 -22.88 20.36 4.80
C ARG A 382 -21.59 20.74 4.08
N THR A 383 -21.25 22.01 4.04
CA THR A 383 -19.97 22.42 3.44
C THR A 383 -18.80 21.96 4.28
N PRO A 384 -17.58 21.81 3.72
CA PRO A 384 -16.37 21.51 4.49
C PRO A 384 -16.15 22.45 5.68
N ALA A 385 -16.46 23.73 5.52
CA ALA A 385 -16.35 24.73 6.59
C ALA A 385 -17.31 24.44 7.76
N GLN A 386 -18.54 24.00 7.48
CA GLN A 386 -19.54 23.68 8.51
C GLN A 386 -19.18 22.44 9.32
N VAL A 387 -18.43 21.50 8.76
CA VAL A 387 -18.02 20.24 9.44
C VAL A 387 -16.61 20.31 10.04
N ALA A 388 -15.86 21.37 9.77
CA ALA A 388 -14.46 21.51 10.19
C ALA A 388 -14.26 21.44 11.72
N SER A 389 -15.25 21.87 12.51
CA SER A 389 -15.17 21.82 13.97
C SER A 389 -15.39 20.43 14.57
N VAL A 390 -15.99 19.50 13.80
CA VAL A 390 -16.41 18.16 14.26
C VAL A 390 -15.48 17.07 13.72
N LEU A 391 -14.95 17.26 12.50
CA LEU A 391 -14.08 16.31 11.84
C LEU A 391 -12.61 16.53 12.21
N ASN A 392 -11.86 15.45 12.37
CA ASN A 392 -10.41 15.55 12.46
C ASN A 392 -9.80 15.91 11.08
N ARG A 393 -8.50 16.24 11.04
CA ARG A 393 -7.82 16.69 9.83
C ARG A 393 -7.94 15.70 8.65
N GLN A 394 -7.81 14.40 8.92
CA GLN A 394 -7.90 13.38 7.86
C GLN A 394 -9.33 13.24 7.35
N GLN A 395 -10.31 13.17 8.27
CA GLN A 395 -11.72 13.10 7.91
C GLN A 395 -12.15 14.34 7.10
N LEU A 396 -11.72 15.53 7.52
CA LEU A 396 -12.05 16.77 6.82
C LEU A 396 -11.44 16.81 5.40
N ALA A 397 -10.19 16.38 5.24
CA ALA A 397 -9.54 16.34 3.92
C ALA A 397 -10.26 15.39 2.95
N LEU A 398 -10.66 14.21 3.42
CA LEU A 398 -11.39 13.25 2.57
C LEU A 398 -12.82 13.73 2.29
N TYR A 399 -13.49 14.30 3.30
CA TYR A 399 -14.81 14.86 3.14
C TYR A 399 -14.83 16.02 2.12
N ASP A 400 -13.86 16.92 2.20
CA ASP A 400 -13.68 18.04 1.25
C ASP A 400 -13.51 17.52 -0.19
N LEU A 401 -12.70 16.48 -0.37
CA LEU A 401 -12.50 15.84 -1.66
C LEU A 401 -13.81 15.26 -2.23
N ILE A 402 -14.56 14.52 -1.41
CA ILE A 402 -15.83 13.91 -1.78
C ILE A 402 -16.88 14.99 -2.09
N TRP A 403 -16.98 16.01 -1.25
CA TRP A 403 -17.90 17.11 -1.40
C TRP A 403 -17.66 17.87 -2.70
N LYS A 404 -16.40 18.26 -2.98
CA LYS A 404 -16.00 18.97 -4.20
C LYS A 404 -16.34 18.18 -5.47
N ARG A 405 -16.01 16.88 -5.48
CA ARG A 405 -16.29 16.01 -6.61
C ARG A 405 -17.79 15.88 -6.87
N THR A 406 -18.58 15.70 -5.82
CA THR A 406 -20.04 15.56 -5.92
C THR A 406 -20.69 16.84 -6.44
N VAL A 407 -20.33 18.01 -5.89
CA VAL A 407 -20.86 19.31 -6.34
C VAL A 407 -20.45 19.59 -7.78
N ALA A 408 -19.16 19.42 -8.10
CA ALA A 408 -18.63 19.60 -9.45
C ALA A 408 -19.33 18.73 -10.50
N SER A 409 -19.73 17.51 -10.13
CA SER A 409 -20.44 16.59 -11.02
C SER A 409 -21.75 17.16 -11.59
N GLN A 410 -22.37 18.11 -10.93
CA GLN A 410 -23.62 18.76 -11.35
C GLN A 410 -23.41 20.17 -11.91
N MET A 411 -22.16 20.61 -12.06
CA MET A 411 -21.81 21.94 -12.59
C MET A 411 -21.71 21.92 -14.12
N ALA A 412 -21.63 23.13 -14.69
CA ALA A 412 -21.46 23.35 -16.11
C ALA A 412 -20.10 22.84 -16.61
N ASP A 413 -20.00 22.58 -17.92
CA ASP A 413 -18.73 22.21 -18.55
C ASP A 413 -17.74 23.38 -18.47
N ALA A 414 -16.46 23.06 -18.40
CA ALA A 414 -15.43 24.04 -18.71
C ALA A 414 -15.35 24.23 -20.22
N LEU A 415 -15.43 25.47 -20.67
CA LEU A 415 -15.44 25.84 -22.09
C LEU A 415 -14.28 26.78 -22.40
N GLY A 416 -13.80 26.71 -23.62
CA GLY A 416 -12.73 27.55 -24.11
C GLY A 416 -12.36 27.21 -25.54
N PHE A 417 -11.13 27.49 -25.91
CA PHE A 417 -10.57 27.05 -27.16
C PHE A 417 -9.09 26.67 -27.00
N THR A 418 -8.66 25.72 -27.79
CA THR A 418 -7.24 25.40 -27.96
C THR A 418 -6.78 26.03 -29.29
N ALA A 419 -5.83 26.93 -29.19
CA ALA A 419 -5.17 27.52 -30.36
C ALA A 419 -3.89 26.71 -30.65
N THR A 420 -3.65 26.42 -31.91
CA THR A 420 -2.38 25.86 -32.40
C THR A 420 -1.85 26.79 -33.49
N ILE A 421 -0.66 27.34 -33.26
CA ILE A 421 0.07 28.16 -34.23
C ILE A 421 1.14 27.25 -34.82
N ARG A 422 1.22 27.20 -36.14
CA ARG A 422 2.33 26.61 -36.88
C ARG A 422 3.15 27.69 -37.52
N VAL A 423 4.45 27.61 -37.37
CA VAL A 423 5.42 28.53 -37.93
C VAL A 423 6.28 27.74 -38.90
N ARG A 424 6.38 28.25 -40.16
CA ARG A 424 7.23 27.67 -41.19
C ARG A 424 8.51 28.48 -41.28
N THR A 425 9.64 27.76 -41.29
CA THR A 425 10.95 28.31 -41.55
C THR A 425 11.61 27.49 -42.66
N ASP A 426 11.94 28.12 -43.79
CA ASP A 426 12.69 27.44 -44.84
C ASP A 426 14.20 27.57 -44.52
N VAL A 427 14.91 26.47 -44.50
CA VAL A 427 16.32 26.38 -44.11
C VAL A 427 17.13 25.60 -45.13
N GLU A 428 18.44 25.81 -45.14
CA GLU A 428 19.37 25.00 -45.92
C GLU A 428 20.26 24.21 -44.98
N VAL A 429 20.22 22.87 -45.11
CA VAL A 429 21.04 21.95 -44.29
C VAL A 429 21.86 21.10 -45.28
N GLU A 430 23.18 21.13 -45.13
CA GLU A 430 24.13 20.41 -45.99
C GLU A 430 23.92 20.69 -47.51
N GLY A 431 23.51 21.91 -47.86
CA GLY A 431 23.29 22.34 -49.25
C GLY A 431 21.95 21.85 -49.82
N GLN A 432 21.05 21.32 -49.00
CA GLN A 432 19.69 20.94 -49.39
C GLN A 432 18.67 21.83 -48.71
N PRO A 433 17.62 22.29 -49.46
CA PRO A 433 16.54 23.09 -48.87
C PRO A 433 15.58 22.18 -48.10
N HIS A 434 15.16 22.63 -46.92
CA HIS A 434 14.20 21.95 -46.07
C HIS A 434 13.14 22.91 -45.55
N ALA A 435 11.90 22.45 -45.49
CA ALA A 435 10.80 23.19 -44.88
C ALA A 435 10.59 22.65 -43.41
N VAL A 436 10.86 23.48 -42.41
CA VAL A 436 10.71 23.14 -41.01
C VAL A 436 9.44 23.78 -40.47
N LEU A 437 8.55 23.00 -39.91
CA LEU A 437 7.35 23.44 -39.21
C LEU A 437 7.52 23.31 -37.70
N SER A 438 7.45 24.42 -36.98
CA SER A 438 7.37 24.47 -35.53
C SER A 438 5.92 24.67 -35.09
N SER A 439 5.49 23.97 -34.05
CA SER A 439 4.13 24.05 -33.53
C SER A 439 4.11 24.53 -32.07
N ALA A 440 3.25 25.51 -31.80
CA ALA A 440 2.90 25.95 -30.45
C ALA A 440 1.41 25.69 -30.20
N SER A 441 1.08 25.13 -29.06
CA SER A 441 -0.33 24.93 -28.63
C SER A 441 -0.58 25.59 -27.30
N GLY A 442 -1.74 26.20 -27.12
CA GLY A 442 -2.18 26.81 -25.89
C GLY A 442 -3.70 26.70 -25.73
N THR A 443 -4.18 26.48 -24.52
CA THR A 443 -5.60 26.42 -24.21
C THR A 443 -6.00 27.64 -23.40
N VAL A 444 -7.04 28.31 -23.82
CA VAL A 444 -7.65 29.46 -23.13
C VAL A 444 -9.03 29.03 -22.65
N ILE A 445 -9.26 29.12 -21.34
CA ILE A 445 -10.55 28.82 -20.75
C ILE A 445 -11.35 30.08 -20.60
N THR A 446 -12.47 30.16 -21.35
CA THR A 446 -13.40 31.30 -21.33
C THR A 446 -14.48 31.15 -20.27
N SER A 447 -14.85 29.93 -19.93
CA SER A 447 -15.80 29.61 -18.84
C SER A 447 -15.25 28.43 -18.03
N PRO A 448 -14.86 28.64 -16.78
CA PRO A 448 -14.24 27.60 -15.96
C PRO A 448 -15.23 26.47 -15.57
N GLY A 449 -16.54 26.75 -15.55
CA GLY A 449 -17.55 25.76 -15.20
C GLY A 449 -17.24 25.02 -13.90
N PHE A 450 -17.24 23.68 -13.93
CA PHE A 450 -16.96 22.85 -12.75
C PHE A 450 -15.55 23.03 -12.16
N ARG A 451 -14.60 23.56 -12.91
CA ARG A 451 -13.23 23.82 -12.42
C ARG A 451 -13.17 24.84 -11.29
N LEU A 452 -14.23 25.66 -11.10
CA LEU A 452 -14.38 26.54 -9.94
C LEU A 452 -14.41 25.74 -8.62
N ALA A 453 -15.00 24.54 -8.61
CA ALA A 453 -15.13 23.70 -7.43
C ALA A 453 -14.05 22.63 -7.37
N TYR A 454 -13.65 22.05 -8.52
CA TYR A 454 -12.83 20.85 -8.53
C TYR A 454 -12.05 20.66 -9.84
N GLN A 455 -10.80 20.29 -9.68
CA GLN A 455 -9.95 19.80 -10.77
C GLN A 455 -9.46 18.40 -10.40
N GLU A 456 -9.57 17.46 -11.31
CA GLU A 456 -9.14 16.08 -11.13
C GLU A 456 -7.60 15.98 -11.14
N GLY A 457 -7.05 15.12 -10.28
CA GLY A 457 -5.65 14.73 -10.33
C GLY A 457 -5.37 13.88 -11.56
N GLN A 458 -4.22 14.09 -12.20
CA GLN A 458 -3.78 13.30 -13.35
C GLN A 458 -2.54 12.49 -12.97
N ASP A 459 -2.48 11.24 -13.44
CA ASP A 459 -1.24 10.49 -13.44
C ASP A 459 -0.34 11.02 -14.56
N LYS A 460 0.94 11.25 -14.28
CA LYS A 460 1.88 11.66 -15.32
C LYS A 460 2.06 10.53 -16.32
N GLY A 461 1.76 10.77 -17.56
CA GLY A 461 2.05 9.86 -18.67
C GLY A 461 3.55 9.70 -18.90
N ARG A 462 3.92 8.67 -19.65
CA ARG A 462 5.33 8.30 -19.93
C ARG A 462 6.11 9.41 -20.64
N TYR A 463 5.40 10.21 -21.48
CA TYR A 463 5.96 11.28 -22.30
C TYR A 463 5.13 12.56 -22.20
N ASP A 464 4.34 12.75 -21.14
CA ASP A 464 3.61 13.98 -20.92
C ASP A 464 4.60 15.12 -20.65
N ALA A 465 4.88 15.86 -21.71
CA ALA A 465 5.34 17.23 -21.57
C ALA A 465 4.18 18.04 -20.96
N GLU A 466 4.44 18.76 -19.88
CA GLU A 466 3.56 19.68 -19.16
C GLU A 466 2.07 19.59 -19.51
N THR A 467 1.26 19.24 -18.54
CA THR A 467 -0.18 18.96 -18.67
C THR A 467 -0.86 19.83 -19.72
N THR A 468 -1.51 19.19 -20.68
CA THR A 468 -2.32 19.83 -21.75
C THR A 468 -3.40 20.78 -21.24
N ASP A 469 -3.64 20.84 -19.93
CA ASP A 469 -4.58 21.71 -19.23
C ASP A 469 -3.93 22.97 -18.61
N ALA A 470 -2.61 23.17 -18.76
CA ALA A 470 -1.98 24.41 -18.35
C ALA A 470 -2.47 25.54 -19.29
N GLU A 471 -3.03 26.59 -18.72
CA GLU A 471 -3.42 27.78 -19.47
C GLU A 471 -2.14 28.41 -20.04
N LYS A 472 -1.93 28.23 -21.33
CA LYS A 472 -0.84 28.87 -22.09
C LYS A 472 -1.47 29.81 -23.08
N THR A 473 -1.27 31.10 -22.85
CA THR A 473 -1.76 32.14 -23.77
C THR A 473 -0.77 32.26 -24.90
N LEU A 474 -1.23 32.09 -26.14
CA LEU A 474 -0.47 32.34 -27.35
C LEU A 474 -0.81 33.74 -27.90
N PRO A 475 0.13 34.39 -28.64
CA PRO A 475 -0.14 35.67 -29.26
C PRO A 475 -1.27 35.56 -30.31
N GLN A 476 -1.98 36.67 -30.54
CA GLN A 476 -2.94 36.76 -31.63
C GLN A 476 -2.17 37.09 -32.89
N VAL A 477 -2.02 36.12 -33.76
CA VAL A 477 -1.31 36.24 -35.05
C VAL A 477 -2.20 35.79 -36.19
N SER A 478 -1.83 36.19 -37.43
CA SER A 478 -2.53 35.82 -38.65
C SER A 478 -1.63 34.99 -39.57
N GLU A 479 -2.24 34.17 -40.44
CA GLU A 479 -1.52 33.40 -41.44
C GLU A 479 -0.75 34.36 -42.37
N GLY A 480 0.50 34.05 -42.72
CA GLY A 480 1.42 34.86 -43.50
C GLY A 480 2.13 35.95 -42.68
N GLU A 481 1.80 36.19 -41.43
CA GLU A 481 2.51 37.13 -40.58
C GLU A 481 3.94 36.66 -40.29
N VAL A 482 4.86 37.61 -40.29
CA VAL A 482 6.28 37.31 -40.00
C VAL A 482 6.43 36.97 -38.53
N ALA A 483 7.08 35.85 -38.28
CA ALA A 483 7.50 35.42 -36.95
C ALA A 483 9.03 35.35 -36.89
N LEU A 484 9.64 36.22 -36.07
CA LEU A 484 11.09 36.23 -35.96
C LEU A 484 11.54 35.11 -35.02
N LEU A 485 12.42 34.23 -35.49
CA LEU A 485 13.03 33.23 -34.63
C LEU A 485 14.08 33.89 -33.74
N GLU A 486 13.90 33.79 -32.43
CA GLU A 486 14.81 34.33 -31.42
C GLU A 486 15.87 33.29 -31.00
N GLU A 487 15.47 31.99 -30.85
CA GLU A 487 16.34 30.90 -30.38
C GLU A 487 15.85 29.57 -30.97
N ALA A 488 16.79 28.67 -31.28
CA ALA A 488 16.51 27.26 -31.59
C ALA A 488 17.50 26.35 -30.87
N GLN A 489 17.02 25.50 -29.99
CA GLN A 489 17.85 24.63 -29.16
C GLN A 489 17.54 23.15 -29.41
N ALA A 490 18.57 22.39 -29.81
CA ALA A 490 18.48 20.93 -29.88
C ALA A 490 18.52 20.30 -28.47
N GLN A 491 17.57 19.42 -28.17
CA GLN A 491 17.49 18.71 -26.88
C GLN A 491 17.46 17.21 -27.08
N GLY A 492 18.39 16.51 -26.43
CA GLY A 492 18.47 15.06 -26.43
C GLY A 492 17.51 14.43 -25.42
N HIS A 493 16.89 13.34 -25.81
CA HIS A 493 15.96 12.57 -25.00
C HIS A 493 16.28 11.07 -25.10
N GLN A 494 15.81 10.33 -24.12
CA GLN A 494 15.83 8.86 -24.15
C GLN A 494 14.42 8.35 -23.83
N THR A 495 14.02 7.28 -24.54
CA THR A 495 12.76 6.63 -24.23
C THR A 495 12.85 6.01 -22.83
N GLN A 496 11.77 6.16 -22.08
CA GLN A 496 11.69 5.64 -20.73
C GLN A 496 10.91 4.31 -20.72
N PRO A 497 11.23 3.38 -19.82
CA PRO A 497 10.42 2.19 -19.65
C PRO A 497 8.99 2.53 -19.16
N PRO A 498 8.00 1.59 -19.29
CA PRO A 498 6.66 1.84 -18.77
C PRO A 498 6.71 2.22 -17.29
N GLY A 499 5.87 3.18 -16.87
CA GLY A 499 5.79 3.60 -15.46
C GLY A 499 5.36 2.45 -14.55
N ARG A 500 6.02 2.31 -13.38
CA ARG A 500 5.59 1.36 -12.36
C ARG A 500 4.20 1.71 -11.86
N TYR A 501 3.48 0.71 -11.38
CA TYR A 501 2.23 0.95 -10.69
C TYR A 501 2.43 1.74 -9.40
N THR A 502 1.54 2.71 -9.17
CA THR A 502 1.20 3.20 -7.84
C THR A 502 0.04 2.39 -7.29
N GLU A 503 -0.32 2.51 -6.00
CA GLU A 503 -1.56 1.87 -5.51
C GLU A 503 -2.78 2.35 -6.31
N ALA A 504 -2.83 3.64 -6.67
CA ALA A 504 -3.90 4.23 -7.49
C ALA A 504 -4.03 3.58 -8.88
N THR A 505 -2.91 3.48 -9.60
CA THR A 505 -2.93 2.91 -10.95
C THR A 505 -3.12 1.39 -10.94
N LEU A 506 -2.66 0.69 -9.89
CA LEU A 506 -2.94 -0.74 -9.73
C LEU A 506 -4.44 -0.99 -9.47
N VAL A 507 -5.08 -0.22 -8.59
CA VAL A 507 -6.53 -0.29 -8.36
C VAL A 507 -7.30 -0.02 -9.65
N LYS A 508 -6.89 1.01 -10.41
CA LYS A 508 -7.50 1.34 -11.70
C LYS A 508 -7.41 0.16 -12.68
N THR A 509 -6.22 -0.43 -12.84
CA THR A 509 -6.01 -1.57 -13.74
C THR A 509 -6.80 -2.80 -13.29
N MET A 510 -6.85 -3.08 -11.99
CA MET A 510 -7.65 -4.19 -11.44
C MET A 510 -9.15 -3.98 -11.73
N GLU A 511 -9.67 -2.76 -11.57
CA GLU A 511 -11.06 -2.41 -11.89
C GLU A 511 -11.35 -2.58 -13.39
N GLU A 512 -10.48 -2.06 -14.27
CA GLU A 512 -10.60 -2.15 -15.73
C GLU A 512 -10.59 -3.60 -16.21
N LEU A 513 -9.83 -4.47 -15.58
CA LEU A 513 -9.76 -5.91 -15.87
C LEU A 513 -10.85 -6.72 -15.16
N GLY A 514 -11.65 -6.14 -14.27
CA GLY A 514 -12.68 -6.86 -13.49
C GLY A 514 -12.12 -7.73 -12.36
N ILE A 515 -10.85 -7.52 -11.97
CA ILE A 515 -10.13 -8.29 -10.94
C ILE A 515 -10.39 -7.70 -9.56
N GLY A 516 -11.10 -8.44 -8.72
CA GLY A 516 -11.52 -7.95 -7.39
C GLY A 516 -12.76 -7.05 -7.44
N ARG A 517 -13.16 -6.55 -6.27
CA ARG A 517 -14.37 -5.73 -6.08
C ARG A 517 -14.06 -4.63 -5.04
N PRO A 518 -14.92 -3.62 -4.86
CA PRO A 518 -14.73 -2.52 -3.88
C PRO A 518 -14.30 -2.96 -2.49
N SER A 519 -14.75 -4.12 -2.03
CA SER A 519 -14.38 -4.70 -0.73
C SER A 519 -12.96 -5.27 -0.68
N THR A 520 -12.32 -5.61 -1.82
CA THR A 520 -11.08 -6.37 -1.87
C THR A 520 -9.85 -5.56 -2.27
N TYR A 521 -9.98 -4.45 -3.00
CA TYR A 521 -8.82 -3.71 -3.53
C TYR A 521 -7.79 -3.33 -2.46
N ALA A 522 -8.20 -2.61 -1.42
CA ALA A 522 -7.30 -2.17 -0.37
C ALA A 522 -6.68 -3.33 0.42
N ALA A 523 -7.47 -4.38 0.69
CA ALA A 523 -6.99 -5.57 1.40
C ALA A 523 -5.97 -6.37 0.57
N THR A 524 -6.17 -6.46 -0.74
CA THR A 524 -5.25 -7.14 -1.66
C THR A 524 -3.90 -6.43 -1.71
N ILE A 525 -3.90 -5.10 -1.90
CA ILE A 525 -2.66 -4.30 -1.94
C ILE A 525 -1.90 -4.42 -0.61
N GLN A 526 -2.61 -4.32 0.52
CA GLN A 526 -2.02 -4.51 1.84
C GLN A 526 -1.39 -5.91 1.97
N THR A 527 -2.10 -6.95 1.51
CA THR A 527 -1.65 -8.35 1.63
C THR A 527 -0.38 -8.61 0.82
N ILE A 528 -0.30 -8.15 -0.44
CA ILE A 528 0.90 -8.37 -1.26
C ILE A 528 2.12 -7.63 -0.70
N GLY A 529 1.91 -6.48 -0.04
CA GLY A 529 2.95 -5.77 0.72
C GLY A 529 3.38 -6.55 1.98
N ASP A 530 2.42 -6.97 2.81
CA ASP A 530 2.70 -7.70 4.07
C ASP A 530 3.37 -9.06 3.83
N ARG A 531 3.10 -9.70 2.70
CA ARG A 531 3.77 -10.96 2.27
C ARG A 531 5.16 -10.74 1.68
N GLY A 532 5.54 -9.49 1.43
CA GLY A 532 6.83 -9.13 0.84
C GLY A 532 6.92 -9.46 -0.65
N TYR A 533 5.78 -9.54 -1.35
CA TYR A 533 5.76 -9.68 -2.80
C TYR A 533 6.07 -8.35 -3.48
N VAL A 534 5.60 -7.24 -2.90
CA VAL A 534 5.93 -5.89 -3.34
C VAL A 534 6.50 -5.05 -2.21
N THR A 535 7.32 -4.08 -2.59
CA THR A 535 7.84 -3.04 -1.72
C THR A 535 7.48 -1.67 -2.28
N HIS A 536 7.48 -0.65 -1.43
CA HIS A 536 7.24 0.72 -1.86
C HIS A 536 8.57 1.48 -2.07
N ARG A 537 8.71 2.12 -3.22
CA ARG A 537 9.74 3.15 -3.49
C ARG A 537 9.04 4.47 -3.78
N GLY A 538 8.97 5.33 -2.77
CA GLY A 538 8.09 6.50 -2.81
C GLY A 538 6.65 6.05 -2.96
N GLN A 539 5.99 6.48 -4.02
CA GLN A 539 4.61 6.09 -4.33
C GLN A 539 4.50 4.82 -5.21
N TYR A 540 5.61 4.31 -5.73
CA TYR A 540 5.62 3.20 -6.68
C TYR A 540 5.71 1.85 -5.99
N LEU A 541 5.00 0.86 -6.56
CA LEU A 541 5.05 -0.54 -6.19
C LEU A 541 6.15 -1.24 -7.02
N VAL A 542 7.11 -1.82 -6.32
CA VAL A 542 8.23 -2.56 -6.94
C VAL A 542 8.13 -4.01 -6.50
N PRO A 543 8.05 -4.98 -7.43
CA PRO A 543 8.02 -6.39 -7.07
C PRO A 543 9.38 -6.83 -6.53
N THR A 544 9.36 -7.75 -5.59
CA THR A 544 10.56 -8.41 -5.11
C THR A 544 10.88 -9.62 -5.98
N TRP A 545 12.12 -10.09 -5.99
CA TRP A 545 12.49 -11.33 -6.68
C TRP A 545 11.70 -12.55 -6.17
N LEU A 546 11.20 -12.49 -4.93
CA LEU A 546 10.27 -13.48 -4.40
C LEU A 546 8.95 -13.51 -5.17
N ALA A 547 8.42 -12.34 -5.56
CA ALA A 547 7.21 -12.26 -6.38
C ALA A 547 7.42 -12.92 -7.74
N PHE A 548 8.60 -12.74 -8.37
CA PHE A 548 8.94 -13.44 -9.61
C PHE A 548 8.89 -14.96 -9.45
N SER A 549 9.48 -15.52 -8.38
CA SER A 549 9.42 -16.96 -8.12
C SER A 549 8.00 -17.45 -7.88
N VAL A 550 7.19 -16.70 -7.13
CA VAL A 550 5.78 -17.09 -6.87
C VAL A 550 4.96 -17.01 -8.15
N THR A 551 5.08 -15.93 -8.91
CA THR A 551 4.36 -15.75 -10.18
C THR A 551 4.76 -16.81 -11.18
N ARG A 552 6.06 -17.09 -11.34
CA ARG A 552 6.57 -18.12 -12.22
C ARG A 552 6.04 -19.52 -11.88
N LEU A 553 6.06 -19.89 -10.58
CA LEU A 553 5.52 -21.18 -10.15
C LEU A 553 4.05 -21.31 -10.54
N MET A 554 3.27 -20.23 -10.35
CA MET A 554 1.85 -20.23 -10.69
C MET A 554 1.62 -20.27 -12.20
N GLU A 555 2.35 -19.47 -12.99
CA GLU A 555 2.24 -19.43 -14.45
C GLU A 555 2.61 -20.76 -15.13
N GLU A 556 3.70 -21.41 -14.67
CA GLU A 556 4.18 -22.65 -15.27
C GLU A 556 3.34 -23.87 -14.88
N ASN A 557 2.66 -23.85 -13.72
CA ASN A 557 2.01 -25.05 -13.18
C ASN A 557 0.51 -24.89 -12.92
N LEU A 558 0.01 -23.66 -12.73
CA LEU A 558 -1.37 -23.34 -12.38
C LEU A 558 -1.80 -22.08 -13.14
N SER A 559 -1.54 -22.03 -14.45
CA SER A 559 -1.66 -20.84 -15.28
C SER A 559 -3.05 -20.20 -15.24
N ASN A 560 -4.11 -21.02 -15.26
CA ASN A 560 -5.49 -20.56 -15.15
C ASN A 560 -5.76 -19.80 -13.85
N LEU A 561 -5.15 -20.20 -12.74
CA LEU A 561 -5.36 -19.57 -11.42
C LEU A 561 -4.75 -18.16 -11.29
N VAL A 562 -3.94 -17.74 -12.22
CA VAL A 562 -3.36 -16.39 -12.32
C VAL A 562 -3.70 -15.70 -13.63
N ASP A 563 -4.58 -16.30 -14.43
CA ASP A 563 -5.12 -15.68 -15.63
C ASP A 563 -6.07 -14.55 -15.30
N TYR A 564 -5.99 -13.45 -16.06
CA TYR A 564 -6.77 -12.23 -15.81
C TYR A 564 -8.26 -12.45 -16.11
N ASP A 565 -8.56 -13.05 -17.26
CA ASP A 565 -9.94 -13.27 -17.72
C ASP A 565 -10.63 -14.32 -16.84
N PHE A 566 -9.93 -15.38 -16.47
CA PHE A 566 -10.45 -16.39 -15.56
C PHE A 566 -10.77 -15.83 -14.18
N THR A 567 -9.90 -14.95 -13.64
CA THR A 567 -10.16 -14.30 -12.34
C THR A 567 -11.33 -13.34 -12.42
N ALA A 568 -11.47 -12.61 -13.53
CA ALA A 568 -12.61 -11.73 -13.77
C ALA A 568 -13.93 -12.53 -13.92
N SER A 569 -13.89 -13.67 -14.61
CA SER A 569 -15.08 -14.53 -14.72
C SER A 569 -15.56 -15.04 -13.37
N MET A 570 -14.66 -15.52 -12.52
CA MET A 570 -15.02 -15.94 -11.15
C MET A 570 -15.65 -14.83 -10.31
N GLU A 571 -15.23 -13.56 -10.48
CA GLU A 571 -15.89 -12.44 -9.81
C GLU A 571 -17.29 -12.19 -10.37
N ASN A 572 -17.50 -12.40 -11.68
CA ASN A 572 -18.81 -12.29 -12.30
C ASN A 572 -19.75 -13.43 -11.86
N ASP A 573 -19.22 -14.65 -11.74
CA ASP A 573 -20.01 -15.80 -11.27
C ASP A 573 -20.48 -15.58 -9.82
N LEU A 574 -19.63 -15.03 -8.95
CA LEU A 574 -20.03 -14.61 -7.60
C LEU A 574 -21.08 -13.49 -7.62
N ASP A 575 -21.10 -12.62 -8.62
CA ASP A 575 -22.14 -11.61 -8.80
C ASP A 575 -23.45 -12.25 -9.32
N GLN A 576 -23.38 -13.28 -10.16
CA GLN A 576 -24.55 -14.03 -10.61
C GLN A 576 -25.18 -14.86 -9.48
N ILE A 577 -24.38 -15.44 -8.59
CA ILE A 577 -24.89 -16.09 -7.38
C ILE A 577 -25.61 -15.06 -6.50
N ALA A 578 -25.04 -13.86 -6.31
CA ALA A 578 -25.70 -12.78 -5.57
C ALA A 578 -27.01 -12.30 -6.20
N ALA A 579 -27.16 -12.45 -7.51
CA ALA A 579 -28.38 -12.13 -8.24
C ALA A 579 -29.37 -13.32 -8.31
N GLY A 580 -29.04 -14.47 -7.71
CA GLY A 580 -29.87 -15.68 -7.75
C GLY A 580 -29.94 -16.34 -9.13
N SER A 581 -29.01 -16.01 -10.05
CA SER A 581 -29.01 -16.53 -11.42
C SER A 581 -28.05 -17.69 -11.65
N GLU A 582 -27.19 -18.01 -10.67
CA GLU A 582 -26.24 -19.11 -10.68
C GLU A 582 -26.29 -19.90 -9.38
N ASP A 583 -26.12 -21.24 -9.47
CA ASP A 583 -26.12 -22.13 -8.31
C ASP A 583 -24.73 -22.24 -7.68
N ARG A 584 -24.62 -21.95 -6.39
CA ARG A 584 -23.35 -21.96 -5.65
C ARG A 584 -22.67 -23.33 -5.60
N HIS A 585 -23.44 -24.43 -5.55
CA HIS A 585 -22.90 -25.78 -5.44
C HIS A 585 -22.32 -26.23 -6.78
N GLU A 586 -22.99 -25.91 -7.89
CA GLU A 586 -22.51 -26.16 -9.24
C GLU A 586 -21.22 -25.40 -9.50
N PHE A 587 -21.18 -24.10 -9.14
CA PHE A 587 -20.00 -23.27 -9.26
C PHE A 587 -18.80 -23.83 -8.44
N LEU A 588 -19.00 -24.13 -7.15
CA LEU A 588 -17.93 -24.66 -6.30
C LEU A 588 -17.46 -26.06 -6.75
N SER A 589 -18.39 -26.92 -7.22
CA SER A 589 -18.08 -28.24 -7.74
C SER A 589 -17.23 -28.15 -9.00
N THR A 590 -17.64 -27.32 -9.95
CA THR A 590 -16.89 -27.09 -11.20
C THR A 590 -15.49 -26.53 -10.90
N PHE A 591 -15.38 -25.57 -10.01
CA PHE A 591 -14.10 -24.99 -9.63
C PHE A 591 -13.17 -26.03 -8.97
N TYR A 592 -13.68 -26.84 -8.03
CA TYR A 592 -12.85 -27.71 -7.22
C TYR A 592 -12.60 -29.08 -7.84
N PHE A 593 -13.64 -29.69 -8.45
CA PHE A 593 -13.56 -31.04 -9.05
C PHE A 593 -13.44 -31.05 -10.58
N GLY A 594 -13.71 -29.94 -11.26
CA GLY A 594 -13.78 -29.85 -12.72
C GLY A 594 -15.20 -29.99 -13.28
N ALA A 595 -15.36 -29.73 -14.57
CA ALA A 595 -16.67 -29.64 -15.25
C ALA A 595 -17.50 -30.94 -15.20
N ASP A 596 -16.87 -32.11 -15.10
CA ASP A 596 -17.56 -33.41 -14.98
C ASP A 596 -17.92 -33.76 -13.50
N GLY A 597 -17.49 -32.92 -12.54
CA GLY A 597 -17.70 -33.14 -11.10
C GLY A 597 -16.98 -34.37 -10.52
N LYS A 598 -16.06 -34.98 -11.26
CA LYS A 598 -15.37 -36.24 -10.91
C LYS A 598 -13.86 -36.13 -10.78
N GLY A 599 -13.32 -34.90 -10.85
CA GLY A 599 -11.88 -34.66 -10.74
C GLY A 599 -11.19 -34.64 -12.07
N ASP A 600 -11.78 -33.97 -13.03
CA ASP A 600 -11.22 -33.71 -14.34
C ASP A 600 -9.98 -32.76 -14.24
N ALA A 601 -9.18 -32.72 -15.31
CA ALA A 601 -7.91 -31.99 -15.34
C ALA A 601 -8.02 -30.49 -15.01
N ASP A 602 -9.21 -29.89 -15.17
CA ASP A 602 -9.44 -28.48 -14.94
C ASP A 602 -9.82 -28.15 -13.48
N GLY A 603 -10.18 -29.13 -12.66
CA GLY A 603 -10.51 -28.93 -11.25
C GLY A 603 -9.28 -28.64 -10.39
N LEU A 604 -9.39 -27.66 -9.46
CA LEU A 604 -8.31 -27.25 -8.56
C LEU A 604 -7.65 -28.42 -7.83
N LYS A 605 -8.45 -29.36 -7.32
CA LYS A 605 -7.98 -30.55 -6.60
C LYS A 605 -7.05 -31.38 -7.48
N PHE A 606 -7.48 -31.71 -8.70
CA PHE A 606 -6.70 -32.52 -9.63
C PHE A 606 -5.43 -31.78 -10.06
N GLN A 607 -5.53 -30.49 -10.39
CA GLN A 607 -4.37 -29.69 -10.78
C GLN A 607 -3.29 -29.71 -9.70
N VAL A 608 -3.63 -29.49 -8.43
CA VAL A 608 -2.66 -29.47 -7.33
C VAL A 608 -2.14 -30.86 -6.99
N GLU A 609 -2.99 -31.89 -7.03
CA GLU A 609 -2.59 -33.29 -6.77
C GLU A 609 -1.68 -33.85 -7.89
N SER A 610 -1.94 -33.51 -9.15
CA SER A 610 -1.13 -33.97 -10.30
C SER A 610 0.27 -33.36 -10.31
N LEU A 611 0.46 -32.19 -9.74
CA LEU A 611 1.78 -31.53 -9.66
C LEU A 611 2.75 -32.24 -8.72
N GLY A 612 2.25 -32.96 -7.72
CA GLY A 612 3.04 -33.80 -6.82
C GLY A 612 4.38 -33.20 -6.38
N ASP A 613 5.46 -34.00 -6.53
CA ASP A 613 6.83 -33.58 -6.26
C ASP A 613 7.58 -33.12 -7.54
N ASP A 614 6.94 -33.13 -8.70
CA ASP A 614 7.56 -32.90 -10.00
C ASP A 614 8.08 -31.48 -10.23
N ILE A 615 7.59 -30.49 -9.47
CA ILE A 615 8.08 -29.12 -9.58
C ILE A 615 9.53 -29.03 -9.06
N ASP A 616 10.46 -28.67 -9.94
CA ASP A 616 11.83 -28.37 -9.54
C ASP A 616 11.91 -27.04 -8.78
N ALA A 617 12.01 -27.13 -7.47
CA ALA A 617 12.15 -25.98 -6.60
C ALA A 617 13.36 -25.09 -6.94
N ARG A 618 14.44 -25.68 -7.49
CA ARG A 618 15.61 -24.91 -7.90
C ARG A 618 15.34 -24.11 -9.17
N ALA A 619 14.66 -24.71 -10.14
CA ALA A 619 14.28 -24.04 -11.40
C ALA A 619 13.33 -22.87 -11.14
N VAL A 620 12.28 -23.05 -10.34
CA VAL A 620 11.31 -22.01 -9.97
C VAL A 620 11.97 -20.81 -9.32
N ASN A 621 13.00 -21.04 -8.48
CA ASN A 621 13.71 -19.98 -7.77
C ASN A 621 14.95 -19.47 -8.52
N SER A 622 15.08 -19.74 -9.82
CA SER A 622 16.23 -19.38 -10.64
C SER A 622 15.77 -18.54 -11.84
N ILE A 623 16.36 -17.38 -12.03
CA ILE A 623 16.10 -16.48 -13.15
C ILE A 623 17.39 -16.32 -13.93
N ASP A 624 17.34 -16.60 -15.23
CA ASP A 624 18.48 -16.36 -16.12
C ASP A 624 18.65 -14.85 -16.34
N MET A 625 19.84 -14.34 -16.03
CA MET A 625 20.18 -12.93 -16.19
C MET A 625 21.06 -12.69 -17.43
N GLY A 626 21.26 -13.72 -18.23
CA GLY A 626 22.18 -13.68 -19.38
C GLY A 626 23.65 -13.87 -18.97
N ASN A 627 24.53 -14.00 -19.97
CA ASN A 627 26.00 -14.09 -19.80
C ASN A 627 26.48 -15.16 -18.78
N GLY A 628 25.71 -16.25 -18.61
CA GLY A 628 26.02 -17.33 -17.67
C GLY A 628 25.81 -16.97 -16.20
N VAL A 629 25.06 -15.92 -15.92
CA VAL A 629 24.66 -15.52 -14.58
C VAL A 629 23.24 -15.94 -14.28
N THR A 630 23.04 -16.66 -13.20
CA THR A 630 21.70 -17.04 -12.71
C THR A 630 21.42 -16.32 -11.39
N LEU A 631 20.34 -15.56 -11.34
CA LEU A 631 19.79 -15.03 -10.08
C LEU A 631 18.99 -16.13 -9.38
N ARG A 632 19.23 -16.28 -8.07
CA ARG A 632 18.52 -17.27 -7.24
C ARG A 632 17.84 -16.61 -6.08
N VAL A 633 16.59 -16.98 -5.85
CA VAL A 633 15.80 -16.54 -4.71
C VAL A 633 16.07 -17.47 -3.52
N GLY A 634 17.08 -17.16 -2.74
CA GLY A 634 17.50 -17.98 -1.60
C GLY A 634 16.69 -17.71 -0.32
N ARG A 635 16.82 -18.64 0.66
CA ARG A 635 16.19 -18.49 2.00
C ARG A 635 16.51 -17.16 2.67
N TYR A 636 17.66 -16.62 2.38
CA TYR A 636 18.18 -15.43 3.02
C TYR A 636 18.13 -14.17 2.14
N GLY A 637 17.55 -14.23 0.97
CA GLY A 637 17.42 -13.17 -0.02
C GLY A 637 17.97 -13.58 -1.39
N PRO A 638 17.81 -12.71 -2.38
CA PRO A 638 18.29 -12.97 -3.73
C PRO A 638 19.82 -12.89 -3.78
N TYR A 639 20.43 -13.76 -4.61
CA TYR A 639 21.84 -13.75 -4.93
C TYR A 639 22.04 -14.21 -6.37
N MET A 640 23.14 -13.79 -6.98
CA MET A 640 23.57 -14.22 -8.31
C MET A 640 24.63 -15.30 -8.20
N GLU A 641 24.64 -16.23 -9.15
CA GLU A 641 25.60 -17.33 -9.23
C GLU A 641 26.09 -17.47 -10.67
N LYS A 642 27.40 -17.44 -10.88
CA LYS A 642 28.05 -17.75 -12.16
C LYS A 642 28.21 -19.25 -12.36
N ALA A 643 28.50 -19.67 -13.60
CA ALA A 643 28.76 -21.11 -13.96
C ALA A 643 29.93 -21.72 -13.16
N ASP A 644 30.93 -20.93 -12.76
CA ASP A 644 32.06 -21.32 -11.92
C ASP A 644 31.74 -21.46 -10.44
N GLY A 645 30.51 -21.16 -10.01
CA GLY A 645 30.06 -21.19 -8.63
C GLY A 645 30.31 -19.90 -7.85
N THR A 646 30.90 -18.88 -8.45
CA THR A 646 31.07 -17.56 -7.84
C THR A 646 29.72 -16.92 -7.54
N ARG A 647 29.55 -16.32 -6.37
CA ARG A 647 28.28 -15.75 -5.91
C ARG A 647 28.42 -14.30 -5.49
N ALA A 648 27.39 -13.51 -5.81
CA ALA A 648 27.22 -12.15 -5.33
C ALA A 648 25.79 -11.94 -4.82
N ASN A 649 25.63 -11.27 -3.66
CA ASN A 649 24.29 -10.94 -3.14
C ASN A 649 23.71 -9.76 -3.90
N VAL A 650 22.38 -9.76 -4.06
CA VAL A 650 21.64 -8.61 -4.60
C VAL A 650 21.10 -7.81 -3.43
N PRO A 651 21.52 -6.55 -3.28
CA PRO A 651 21.02 -5.67 -2.21
C PRO A 651 19.51 -5.41 -2.33
N PRO A 652 18.78 -5.29 -1.21
CA PRO A 652 17.33 -5.07 -1.23
C PRO A 652 16.90 -3.75 -1.88
N GLU A 653 17.81 -2.78 -1.91
CA GLU A 653 17.60 -1.47 -2.53
C GLU A 653 17.72 -1.48 -4.06
N VAL A 654 18.29 -2.53 -4.66
CA VAL A 654 18.37 -2.68 -6.12
C VAL A 654 17.06 -3.27 -6.63
N ALA A 655 16.35 -2.51 -7.46
CA ALA A 655 15.14 -3.01 -8.10
C ALA A 655 15.48 -3.99 -9.23
N PRO A 656 14.53 -4.85 -9.64
CA PRO A 656 14.80 -5.83 -10.69
C PRO A 656 15.27 -5.21 -12.02
N ASP A 657 14.68 -4.09 -12.45
CA ASP A 657 15.08 -3.38 -13.68
C ASP A 657 16.41 -2.61 -13.58
N GLU A 658 16.88 -2.37 -12.36
CA GLU A 658 18.19 -1.75 -12.09
C GLU A 658 19.35 -2.77 -12.09
N LEU A 659 19.03 -4.07 -12.12
CA LEU A 659 20.04 -5.15 -12.15
C LEU A 659 20.50 -5.38 -13.60
N THR A 660 21.11 -4.34 -14.19
CA THR A 660 21.70 -4.36 -15.53
C THR A 660 23.00 -5.17 -15.56
N GLU A 661 23.53 -5.44 -16.75
CA GLU A 661 24.84 -6.14 -16.91
C GLU A 661 25.97 -5.43 -16.17
N GLU A 662 26.00 -4.08 -16.23
CA GLU A 662 26.98 -3.27 -15.53
C GLU A 662 26.84 -3.42 -14.01
N LYS A 663 25.59 -3.37 -13.50
CA LYS A 663 25.30 -3.53 -12.08
C LYS A 663 25.63 -4.93 -11.57
N ILE A 664 25.36 -5.95 -12.38
CA ILE A 664 25.78 -7.33 -12.11
C ILE A 664 27.32 -7.42 -12.01
N ALA A 665 28.05 -6.84 -12.96
CA ALA A 665 29.51 -6.84 -12.96
C ALA A 665 30.06 -6.11 -11.70
N GLU A 666 29.49 -4.96 -11.36
CA GLU A 666 29.81 -4.20 -10.14
C GLU A 666 29.62 -5.05 -8.88
N LEU A 667 28.46 -5.70 -8.74
CA LEU A 667 28.15 -6.52 -7.55
C LEU A 667 29.07 -7.75 -7.44
N PHE A 668 29.48 -8.36 -8.55
CA PHE A 668 30.48 -9.42 -8.52
C PHE A 668 31.87 -8.91 -8.19
N ALA A 669 32.27 -7.74 -8.68
CA ALA A 669 33.53 -7.11 -8.31
C ALA A 669 33.59 -6.78 -6.81
N LEU A 670 32.50 -6.24 -6.26
CA LEU A 670 32.36 -6.00 -4.81
C LEU A 670 32.38 -7.29 -3.98
N ALA A 671 31.86 -8.40 -4.53
CA ALA A 671 31.86 -9.69 -3.85
C ALA A 671 33.21 -10.41 -3.93
N ALA A 672 34.01 -10.15 -4.96
CA ALA A 672 35.36 -10.66 -5.15
C ALA A 672 36.43 -9.87 -4.37
N ASP A 673 36.06 -8.71 -3.80
CA ASP A 673 36.93 -7.93 -2.94
C ASP A 673 37.17 -8.71 -1.65
N ASP A 674 38.40 -9.25 -1.47
CA ASP A 674 38.81 -9.97 -0.26
C ASP A 674 38.81 -9.10 0.98
N GLY A 675 38.48 -7.82 0.82
CA GLY A 675 38.39 -6.82 1.83
C GLY A 675 39.74 -6.12 2.07
N ARG A 676 39.65 -4.96 2.70
CA ARG A 676 40.83 -4.19 3.07
C ARG A 676 41.51 -4.83 4.28
N GLU A 677 42.74 -5.23 4.13
CA GLU A 677 43.58 -5.70 5.25
C GLU A 677 43.80 -4.58 6.26
N LEU A 678 43.49 -4.86 7.51
CA LEU A 678 43.64 -3.92 8.63
C LEU A 678 44.90 -4.18 9.43
N GLY A 679 45.33 -5.44 9.51
CA GLY A 679 46.50 -5.89 10.26
C GLY A 679 46.24 -7.18 11.03
N ILE A 680 47.25 -7.64 11.76
CA ILE A 680 47.18 -8.89 12.53
C ILE A 680 46.66 -8.60 13.94
N ASP A 681 45.64 -9.34 14.36
CA ASP A 681 45.16 -9.32 15.74
C ASP A 681 46.24 -9.87 16.68
N PRO A 682 46.73 -9.07 17.61
CA PRO A 682 47.81 -9.50 18.56
C PRO A 682 47.40 -10.68 19.45
N ALA A 683 46.10 -10.88 19.67
CA ALA A 683 45.60 -11.93 20.56
C ALA A 683 45.41 -13.27 19.84
N SER A 684 44.91 -13.28 18.60
CA SER A 684 44.66 -14.50 17.82
C SER A 684 45.78 -14.84 16.82
N GLY A 685 46.58 -13.86 16.42
CA GLY A 685 47.59 -14.02 15.36
C GLY A 685 46.98 -14.06 13.95
N HIS A 686 45.66 -13.83 13.83
CA HIS A 686 44.98 -13.86 12.55
C HIS A 686 44.93 -12.47 11.89
N MET A 687 44.92 -12.46 10.55
CA MET A 687 44.70 -11.23 9.78
C MET A 687 43.22 -10.77 9.94
N LEU A 688 43.04 -9.48 10.24
CA LEU A 688 41.73 -8.83 10.23
C LEU A 688 41.52 -8.09 8.93
N VAL A 689 40.32 -8.26 8.34
CA VAL A 689 39.93 -7.58 7.11
C VAL A 689 38.60 -6.88 7.32
N ALA A 690 38.45 -5.73 6.68
CA ALA A 690 37.20 -5.01 6.58
C ALA A 690 36.58 -5.22 5.18
N LYS A 691 35.38 -5.70 5.11
CA LYS A 691 34.68 -5.96 3.84
C LYS A 691 33.20 -5.72 3.89
N ASN A 692 32.57 -5.56 2.71
CA ASN A 692 31.16 -5.48 2.59
C ASN A 692 30.52 -6.85 2.77
N GLY A 693 29.50 -6.92 3.60
CA GLY A 693 28.72 -8.13 3.82
C GLY A 693 27.24 -7.90 3.59
N ARG A 694 26.49 -9.00 3.64
CA ARG A 694 25.05 -9.01 3.42
C ARG A 694 24.25 -8.07 4.34
N TYR A 695 24.75 -7.81 5.54
CA TYR A 695 24.11 -6.96 6.55
C TYR A 695 24.78 -5.59 6.69
N GLY A 696 25.56 -5.21 5.70
CA GLY A 696 26.39 -4.00 5.70
C GLY A 696 27.88 -4.31 5.91
N PRO A 697 28.71 -3.27 5.99
CA PRO A 697 30.15 -3.43 6.18
C PRO A 697 30.46 -4.07 7.55
N TYR A 698 31.47 -4.95 7.58
CA TYR A 698 31.88 -5.69 8.77
C TYR A 698 33.39 -5.97 8.76
N VAL A 699 33.91 -6.24 9.94
CA VAL A 699 35.27 -6.77 10.13
C VAL A 699 35.23 -8.24 10.46
N THR A 700 36.20 -9.00 9.96
CA THR A 700 36.32 -10.44 10.21
C THR A 700 37.74 -10.91 10.26
N GLU A 701 38.00 -12.03 10.96
CA GLU A 701 39.29 -12.74 10.95
C GLU A 701 39.38 -13.63 9.70
N ILE A 702 40.55 -13.70 9.09
CA ILE A 702 40.93 -14.74 8.14
C ILE A 702 41.56 -15.89 8.90
N LEU A 703 40.88 -17.03 8.94
CA LEU A 703 41.45 -18.26 9.52
C LEU A 703 42.37 -18.93 8.50
N PRO A 704 43.52 -19.53 8.90
CA PRO A 704 44.34 -20.32 7.98
C PRO A 704 43.53 -21.48 7.38
N GLU A 705 43.68 -21.73 6.10
CA GLU A 705 43.13 -22.96 5.46
C GLU A 705 43.80 -24.16 6.12
N GLU A 706 43.01 -25.05 6.76
CA GLU A 706 43.47 -26.36 7.16
C GLU A 706 43.77 -27.16 5.89
N THR A 707 45.03 -27.25 5.49
CA THR A 707 45.48 -28.23 4.48
C THR A 707 45.20 -29.63 5.02
N GLU A 708 44.23 -30.33 4.48
CA GLU A 708 44.05 -31.77 4.68
C GLU A 708 45.23 -32.48 4.07
N GLU A 709 46.29 -32.75 4.85
CA GLU A 709 47.20 -33.84 4.51
C GLU A 709 46.46 -35.14 4.64
N ALA A 710 46.14 -35.73 3.51
CA ALA A 710 45.57 -37.07 3.41
C ALA A 710 46.64 -38.06 3.80
N GLU A 711 46.75 -38.51 5.04
CA GLU A 711 47.42 -39.75 5.38
C GLU A 711 46.61 -40.91 4.80
N ALA A 712 47.10 -41.46 3.70
CA ALA A 712 46.66 -42.72 3.16
C ALA A 712 47.04 -43.87 4.11
N SER A 713 46.11 -44.38 4.89
CA SER A 713 46.31 -45.67 5.56
C SER A 713 45.84 -46.79 4.62
N GLU A 714 46.76 -47.58 4.19
CA GLU A 714 46.55 -48.95 3.68
C GLU A 714 45.93 -49.78 4.79
N ASP A 715 44.61 -50.03 4.69
CA ASP A 715 43.94 -51.27 5.03
C ASP A 715 42.41 -51.10 4.86
N GLY A 716 41.87 -51.84 3.95
CA GLY A 716 40.49 -51.83 3.52
C GLY A 716 39.48 -52.30 4.56
N LYS A 717 38.96 -51.41 5.40
CA LYS A 717 37.68 -51.58 6.17
C LYS A 717 36.96 -50.28 6.28
N PRO A 718 35.60 -50.19 6.08
CA PRO A 718 34.87 -48.95 6.23
C PRO A 718 34.83 -48.47 7.68
N ALA A 719 35.49 -47.36 7.95
CA ALA A 719 35.49 -46.74 9.25
C ALA A 719 34.13 -46.01 9.50
N LYS A 720 33.59 -46.20 10.69
CA LYS A 720 32.40 -45.50 11.22
C LYS A 720 32.62 -43.97 11.13
N LYS A 721 31.68 -43.24 10.50
CA LYS A 721 31.65 -41.79 10.48
C LYS A 721 31.67 -41.21 11.90
N THR A 722 32.83 -40.82 12.40
CA THR A 722 32.95 -39.97 13.57
C THR A 722 32.47 -38.57 13.21
N ARG A 723 31.70 -37.95 14.11
CA ARG A 723 31.22 -36.55 13.99
C ARG A 723 32.42 -35.63 13.77
N LYS A 724 32.52 -34.99 12.57
CA LYS A 724 33.50 -33.92 12.31
C LYS A 724 33.39 -32.88 13.45
N LYS A 725 34.48 -32.52 14.11
CA LYS A 725 34.57 -31.33 14.93
C LYS A 725 34.18 -30.14 14.06
N ALA A 726 33.27 -29.29 14.54
CA ALA A 726 32.91 -28.08 13.83
C ALA A 726 34.16 -27.20 13.69
N ALA A 727 34.51 -26.84 12.46
CA ALA A 727 35.56 -25.87 12.17
C ALA A 727 35.34 -24.57 12.96
N ALA A 728 36.40 -23.99 13.48
CA ALA A 728 36.31 -22.72 14.20
C ALA A 728 35.72 -21.64 13.30
N LYS A 729 34.68 -20.96 13.76
CA LYS A 729 34.09 -19.85 13.01
C LYS A 729 34.90 -18.58 13.25
N PRO A 730 35.24 -17.80 12.19
CA PRO A 730 35.94 -16.54 12.37
C PRO A 730 35.07 -15.56 13.21
N ARG A 731 35.72 -14.78 14.07
CA ARG A 731 35.07 -13.66 14.75
C ARG A 731 34.68 -12.60 13.74
N THR A 732 33.47 -12.08 13.85
CA THR A 732 32.93 -11.07 12.95
C THR A 732 32.20 -9.99 13.74
N ALA A 733 32.29 -8.73 13.33
CA ALA A 733 31.54 -7.62 13.91
C ALA A 733 31.15 -6.62 12.83
N SER A 734 29.88 -6.17 12.83
CA SER A 734 29.40 -5.12 11.91
C SER A 734 30.00 -3.78 12.30
N LEU A 735 30.34 -2.94 11.31
CA LEU A 735 30.72 -1.56 11.54
C LEU A 735 29.52 -0.77 12.13
N PHE A 736 29.84 0.21 12.97
CA PHE A 736 28.82 1.17 13.41
C PHE A 736 28.51 2.15 12.30
N LYS A 737 27.35 2.79 12.38
CA LYS A 737 26.89 3.78 11.38
C LYS A 737 27.81 5.00 11.25
N SER A 738 28.58 5.29 12.29
CA SER A 738 29.60 6.35 12.32
C SER A 738 30.92 5.97 11.67
N MET A 739 31.12 4.67 11.33
CA MET A 739 32.35 4.14 10.76
C MET A 739 32.24 3.90 9.26
N ASP A 740 33.30 4.15 8.52
CA ASP A 740 33.37 3.92 7.08
C ASP A 740 34.38 2.83 6.75
N LEU A 741 34.07 1.98 5.78
CA LEU A 741 34.89 0.84 5.36
C LEU A 741 36.28 1.27 4.87
N ALA A 742 36.37 2.44 4.23
CA ALA A 742 37.60 2.94 3.69
C ALA A 742 38.55 3.50 4.77
N THR A 743 38.01 3.94 5.91
CA THR A 743 38.78 4.65 6.95
C THR A 743 38.98 3.87 8.24
N ILE A 744 38.20 2.77 8.47
CA ILE A 744 38.32 1.97 9.70
C ILE A 744 39.76 1.49 9.95
N THR A 745 40.21 1.60 11.19
CA THR A 745 41.57 1.21 11.63
C THR A 745 41.60 -0.19 12.25
N LEU A 746 42.79 -0.73 12.47
CA LEU A 746 42.97 -1.99 13.20
C LEU A 746 42.43 -1.88 14.64
N GLU A 747 42.63 -0.72 15.29
CA GLU A 747 42.16 -0.47 16.66
C GLU A 747 40.64 -0.50 16.73
N ASP A 748 39.95 0.13 15.76
CA ASP A 748 38.48 0.10 15.66
C ASP A 748 37.98 -1.34 15.45
N ALA A 749 38.64 -2.10 14.58
CA ALA A 749 38.29 -3.48 14.31
C ALA A 749 38.42 -4.37 15.56
N LEU A 750 39.51 -4.23 16.31
CA LEU A 750 39.70 -4.94 17.58
C LEU A 750 38.66 -4.54 18.62
N ALA A 751 38.30 -3.26 18.69
CA ALA A 751 37.26 -2.75 19.57
C ALA A 751 35.89 -3.34 19.21
N LEU A 752 35.54 -3.39 17.92
CA LEU A 752 34.31 -4.01 17.45
C LEU A 752 34.24 -5.51 17.75
N LEU A 753 35.33 -6.25 17.53
CA LEU A 753 35.46 -7.67 17.79
C LEU A 753 35.48 -8.02 19.29
N SER A 754 35.69 -7.05 20.17
CA SER A 754 35.57 -7.21 21.62
C SER A 754 34.14 -7.29 22.12
N LEU A 755 33.15 -6.95 21.28
CA LEU A 755 31.73 -7.04 21.64
C LEU A 755 31.22 -8.50 21.61
N PRO A 756 30.48 -8.95 22.63
CA PRO A 756 29.99 -8.22 23.81
C PRO A 756 31.11 -7.85 24.80
N ARG A 757 31.29 -6.54 25.07
CA ARG A 757 32.30 -6.05 26.00
C ARG A 757 31.80 -6.13 27.44
N GLU A 758 32.58 -6.68 28.34
CA GLU A 758 32.36 -6.61 29.78
C GLU A 758 32.65 -5.19 30.26
N VAL A 759 31.62 -4.51 30.81
CA VAL A 759 31.75 -3.16 31.36
C VAL A 759 32.27 -3.21 32.81
N GLY A 760 31.86 -4.21 33.56
CA GLY A 760 32.24 -4.45 34.92
C GLY A 760 31.19 -5.23 35.71
N VAL A 761 31.44 -5.41 36.99
CA VAL A 761 30.57 -6.13 37.94
C VAL A 761 29.80 -5.12 38.79
N ASP A 762 28.49 -5.25 38.88
CA ASP A 762 27.67 -4.42 39.76
C ASP A 762 27.95 -4.76 41.22
N PRO A 763 28.47 -3.81 42.03
CA PRO A 763 28.82 -4.10 43.43
C PRO A 763 27.62 -4.41 44.33
N SER A 764 26.40 -4.12 43.88
CA SER A 764 25.18 -4.33 44.68
C SER A 764 24.67 -5.76 44.63
N ASP A 765 24.86 -6.51 43.55
CA ASP A 765 24.31 -7.86 43.35
C ASP A 765 25.33 -8.87 42.78
N GLY A 766 26.54 -8.38 42.37
CA GLY A 766 27.60 -9.23 41.83
C GLY A 766 27.37 -9.70 40.39
N GLU A 767 26.38 -9.16 39.67
CA GLU A 767 26.11 -9.51 38.28
C GLU A 767 26.99 -8.72 37.30
N VAL A 768 27.49 -9.39 36.25
CA VAL A 768 28.30 -8.78 35.21
C VAL A 768 27.41 -7.94 34.27
N ILE A 769 27.84 -6.70 34.02
CA ILE A 769 27.22 -5.82 33.02
C ILE A 769 28.03 -5.91 31.74
N THR A 770 27.33 -6.21 30.64
CA THR A 770 27.93 -6.27 29.29
C THR A 770 27.30 -5.26 28.34
N ALA A 771 28.11 -4.66 27.47
CA ALA A 771 27.67 -3.81 26.38
C ALA A 771 27.55 -4.65 25.09
N GLN A 772 26.40 -4.60 24.42
CA GLN A 772 26.09 -5.46 23.29
C GLN A 772 25.34 -4.69 22.20
N ASN A 773 25.65 -4.97 20.92
CA ASN A 773 24.86 -4.50 19.79
C ASN A 773 23.83 -5.58 19.39
N GLY A 774 22.56 -5.24 19.39
CA GLY A 774 21.47 -6.17 19.11
C GLY A 774 20.58 -5.72 17.96
N ARG A 775 19.66 -6.60 17.54
CA ARG A 775 18.70 -6.34 16.44
C ARG A 775 17.92 -5.03 16.60
N TYR A 776 17.77 -4.54 17.82
CA TYR A 776 17.00 -3.32 18.13
C TYR A 776 17.89 -2.14 18.53
N GLY A 777 19.20 -2.23 18.28
CA GLY A 777 20.19 -1.22 18.59
C GLY A 777 21.08 -1.56 19.79
N PRO A 778 21.96 -0.63 20.21
CA PRO A 778 22.91 -0.83 21.28
C PRO A 778 22.22 -0.91 22.64
N TYR A 779 22.72 -1.80 23.52
CA TYR A 779 22.16 -2.00 24.85
C TYR A 779 23.17 -2.56 25.85
N LEU A 780 22.91 -2.27 27.13
CA LEU A 780 23.54 -2.94 28.26
C LEU A 780 22.71 -4.15 28.70
N LYS A 781 23.38 -5.22 29.12
CA LYS A 781 22.74 -6.40 29.67
C LYS A 781 23.35 -6.75 31.03
N LYS A 782 22.48 -6.92 32.04
CA LYS A 782 22.78 -7.44 33.37
C LYS A 782 21.80 -8.56 33.70
N GLY A 783 22.26 -9.79 33.71
CA GLY A 783 21.38 -10.97 33.87
C GLY A 783 20.24 -10.99 32.86
N SER A 784 18.99 -10.83 33.31
CA SER A 784 17.78 -10.74 32.45
C SER A 784 17.35 -9.29 32.17
N ASP A 785 17.98 -8.28 32.79
CA ASP A 785 17.67 -6.87 32.56
C ASP A 785 18.51 -6.28 31.43
N SER A 786 17.85 -5.66 30.45
CA SER A 786 18.47 -4.97 29.32
C SER A 786 18.08 -3.51 29.30
N ARG A 787 19.05 -2.62 29.06
CA ARG A 787 18.89 -1.15 28.99
C ARG A 787 19.45 -0.64 27.69
N THR A 788 18.64 0.07 26.90
CA THR A 788 19.04 0.63 25.60
C THR A 788 20.03 1.79 25.82
N LEU A 789 21.06 1.83 24.99
CA LEU A 789 22.00 2.96 24.90
C LEU A 789 21.59 3.93 23.80
N PRO A 790 21.86 5.25 23.94
CA PRO A 790 21.50 6.26 22.96
C PRO A 790 22.25 6.15 21.61
N SER A 791 23.50 5.71 21.61
CA SER A 791 24.34 5.60 20.40
C SER A 791 25.18 4.31 20.41
N GLU A 792 25.59 3.87 19.20
CA GLU A 792 26.49 2.70 19.05
C GLU A 792 27.87 2.97 19.62
N ASP A 793 28.36 4.19 19.53
CA ASP A 793 29.70 4.56 20.03
C ASP A 793 29.87 4.36 21.54
N GLN A 794 28.75 4.51 22.29
CA GLN A 794 28.75 4.23 23.73
C GLN A 794 29.00 2.76 24.09
N LEU A 795 28.79 1.82 23.15
CA LEU A 795 29.16 0.41 23.40
C LEU A 795 30.65 0.23 23.73
N LEU A 796 31.47 1.05 23.13
CA LEU A 796 32.94 1.02 23.30
C LEU A 796 33.42 1.89 24.46
N THR A 797 32.72 2.97 24.79
CA THR A 797 33.19 4.01 25.71
C THR A 797 32.54 3.97 27.09
N ILE A 798 31.33 3.40 27.24
CA ILE A 798 30.60 3.42 28.51
C ILE A 798 31.40 2.81 29.66
N THR A 799 31.45 3.53 30.77
CA THR A 799 32.12 3.12 32.03
C THR A 799 31.14 2.37 32.95
N LEU A 800 31.70 1.71 33.98
CA LEU A 800 30.89 1.00 34.98
C LEU A 800 29.98 1.98 35.75
N ASP A 801 30.48 3.15 36.11
CA ASP A 801 29.70 4.17 36.85
C ASP A 801 28.50 4.67 36.05
N GLU A 802 28.69 4.96 34.77
CA GLU A 802 27.64 5.36 33.87
C GLU A 802 26.62 4.23 33.66
N ALA A 803 27.08 3.00 33.55
CA ALA A 803 26.21 1.84 33.45
C ALA A 803 25.35 1.63 34.72
N LEU A 804 25.93 1.79 35.89
CA LEU A 804 25.24 1.74 37.18
C LEU A 804 24.21 2.85 37.31
N GLU A 805 24.54 4.06 36.84
CA GLU A 805 23.59 5.18 36.80
C GLU A 805 22.37 4.83 35.94
N ILE A 806 22.56 4.21 34.74
CA ILE A 806 21.47 3.76 33.85
C ILE A 806 20.62 2.68 34.55
N TYR A 807 21.23 1.76 35.31
CA TYR A 807 20.49 0.72 36.03
C TYR A 807 19.80 1.25 37.28
N SER A 808 20.24 2.35 37.88
CA SER A 808 19.59 2.99 39.03
C SER A 808 18.23 3.62 38.65
N GLN A 809 18.04 3.96 37.39
CA GLN A 809 16.80 4.53 36.88
C GLN A 809 15.72 3.45 36.68
N PRO A 810 14.43 3.76 36.90
CA PRO A 810 13.33 2.82 36.66
C PRO A 810 13.31 2.38 35.20
N LYS A 811 13.14 1.07 34.93
CA LYS A 811 13.05 0.54 33.56
C LYS A 811 11.89 1.16 32.80
N GLN A 812 12.16 1.93 31.77
CA GLN A 812 11.14 2.49 30.89
C GLN A 812 10.54 1.38 30.05
N ARG A 813 9.27 1.04 30.29
CA ARG A 813 8.50 0.12 29.46
C ARG A 813 7.81 0.90 28.37
N GLY A 814 8.31 0.88 27.14
CA GLY A 814 7.61 1.41 25.97
C GLY A 814 8.51 2.19 25.02
N ARG A 815 8.24 2.04 23.74
CA ARG A 815 8.93 2.64 22.60
C ARG A 815 9.09 4.17 22.75
N GLY A 816 10.33 4.65 22.64
CA GLY A 816 10.68 6.04 22.40
C GLY A 816 11.47 6.65 23.53
N ALA A 817 12.76 6.99 23.28
CA ALA A 817 13.50 7.97 24.08
C ALA A 817 12.65 9.24 24.20
N ALA A 818 12.53 9.80 25.40
CA ALA A 818 11.85 11.07 25.58
C ALA A 818 12.59 12.11 24.74
N LYS A 819 11.93 12.65 23.74
CA LYS A 819 12.45 13.79 22.96
C LYS A 819 12.75 14.93 23.93
N PRO A 820 13.83 15.71 23.71
CA PRO A 820 14.07 16.91 24.51
C PRO A 820 12.83 17.81 24.48
N PRO A 821 12.55 18.56 25.54
CA PRO A 821 11.41 19.45 25.55
C PRO A 821 11.51 20.45 24.40
N LEU A 822 10.38 20.71 23.74
CA LEU A 822 10.29 21.70 22.65
C LEU A 822 10.61 23.10 23.13
N ARG A 823 10.25 23.40 24.41
CA ARG A 823 10.54 24.67 25.07
C ARG A 823 10.57 24.49 26.58
N GLU A 824 11.39 25.30 27.28
CA GLU A 824 11.44 25.31 28.74
C GLU A 824 11.10 26.69 29.26
N PHE A 825 10.31 26.75 30.34
CA PHE A 825 9.98 27.94 31.06
C PHE A 825 10.51 27.90 32.50
N GLY A 826 10.38 28.96 33.25
CA GLY A 826 10.71 29.02 34.67
C GLY A 826 9.86 28.09 35.52
N GLU A 827 9.97 28.27 36.85
CA GLU A 827 9.14 27.52 37.80
C GLU A 827 7.73 28.09 37.85
N ASP A 828 6.75 27.24 37.84
CA ASP A 828 5.33 27.60 37.99
C ASP A 828 5.08 28.23 39.38
N PRO A 829 4.53 29.44 39.44
CA PRO A 829 4.29 30.15 40.73
C PRO A 829 3.43 29.39 41.74
N VAL A 830 2.63 28.42 41.28
CA VAL A 830 1.70 27.64 42.13
C VAL A 830 2.31 26.30 42.55
N SER A 831 2.97 25.55 41.62
CA SER A 831 3.55 24.25 41.93
C SER A 831 5.03 24.26 42.33
N GLY A 832 5.74 25.39 42.08
CA GLY A 832 7.18 25.51 42.33
C GLY A 832 8.04 24.62 41.48
N LYS A 833 7.50 24.07 40.38
CA LYS A 833 8.17 23.11 39.51
C LYS A 833 8.43 23.71 38.16
N LYS A 834 9.54 23.23 37.52
CA LYS A 834 9.94 23.69 36.20
C LYS A 834 8.90 23.29 35.15
N VAL A 835 8.45 24.27 34.36
CA VAL A 835 7.46 24.07 33.31
C VAL A 835 8.16 23.81 31.96
N THR A 836 7.74 22.78 31.26
CA THR A 836 8.27 22.40 29.94
C THR A 836 7.16 22.14 28.94
N VAL A 837 7.40 22.45 27.67
CA VAL A 837 6.55 22.03 26.55
C VAL A 837 7.18 20.80 25.92
N LYS A 838 6.39 19.72 25.80
CA LYS A 838 6.85 18.44 25.22
C LYS A 838 5.97 18.04 24.04
N ASP A 839 6.58 17.34 23.09
CA ASP A 839 5.86 16.73 21.97
C ASP A 839 5.13 15.46 22.45
N GLY A 840 3.82 15.45 22.37
CA GLY A 840 2.97 14.35 22.82
C GLY A 840 2.20 13.68 21.67
N ARG A 841 1.67 12.49 21.93
CA ARG A 841 0.86 11.72 20.97
C ARG A 841 -0.33 12.50 20.39
N PHE A 842 -0.81 13.51 21.11
CA PHE A 842 -1.96 14.33 20.71
C PHE A 842 -1.58 15.79 20.39
N GLY A 843 -0.28 16.04 20.14
CA GLY A 843 0.30 17.36 19.88
C GLY A 843 1.09 17.92 21.07
N PRO A 844 1.71 19.10 20.93
CA PRO A 844 2.50 19.75 21.98
C PRO A 844 1.68 19.95 23.25
N TYR A 845 2.27 19.70 24.42
CA TYR A 845 1.63 19.90 25.70
C TYR A 845 2.58 20.51 26.71
N ILE A 846 2.02 21.36 27.59
CA ILE A 846 2.70 22.02 28.68
C ILE A 846 2.61 21.12 29.93
N THR A 847 3.70 20.96 30.66
CA THR A 847 3.72 20.16 31.88
C THR A 847 4.67 20.73 32.93
N ASP A 848 4.25 20.67 34.19
CA ASP A 848 5.07 20.89 35.39
C ASP A 848 5.50 19.58 36.06
N GLY A 849 5.28 18.46 35.36
CA GLY A 849 5.56 17.11 35.88
C GLY A 849 4.39 16.44 36.58
N GLU A 850 3.38 17.21 37.06
CA GLU A 850 2.15 16.72 37.70
C GLU A 850 0.91 17.00 36.87
N THR A 851 0.80 18.18 36.32
CA THR A 851 -0.32 18.62 35.49
C THR A 851 0.10 18.72 34.05
N ASN A 852 -0.73 18.18 33.16
CA ASN A 852 -0.48 18.25 31.71
C ASN A 852 -1.66 18.97 31.04
N VAL A 853 -1.36 19.95 30.17
CA VAL A 853 -2.36 20.65 29.36
C VAL A 853 -1.85 20.77 27.92
N THR A 854 -2.69 20.42 26.96
CA THR A 854 -2.35 20.55 25.53
C THR A 854 -2.27 22.03 25.15
N VAL A 855 -1.27 22.42 24.38
CA VAL A 855 -1.18 23.77 23.82
C VAL A 855 -2.43 24.02 22.96
N PRO A 856 -3.17 25.12 23.17
CA PRO A 856 -4.35 25.45 22.39
C PRO A 856 -4.02 25.53 20.89
N ARG A 857 -4.92 25.05 20.04
CA ARG A 857 -4.71 24.99 18.57
C ARG A 857 -4.49 26.35 17.90
N ALA A 858 -4.91 27.40 18.55
CA ALA A 858 -4.75 28.79 18.09
C ALA A 858 -3.39 29.41 18.46
N GLU A 859 -2.57 28.71 19.25
CA GLU A 859 -1.30 29.18 19.76
C GLU A 859 -0.17 28.26 19.27
N THR A 860 0.96 28.86 18.85
CA THR A 860 2.16 28.07 18.46
C THR A 860 3.09 27.90 19.65
N VAL A 861 3.97 26.89 19.63
CA VAL A 861 4.93 26.67 20.71
C VAL A 861 5.95 27.83 20.77
N GLU A 862 6.22 28.46 19.64
CA GLU A 862 7.13 29.59 19.50
C GLU A 862 6.55 30.88 20.12
N ASP A 863 5.24 31.09 20.05
CA ASP A 863 4.59 32.31 20.55
C ASP A 863 4.12 32.16 22.00
N LEU A 864 4.17 30.99 22.61
CA LEU A 864 3.70 30.71 23.95
C LEU A 864 4.59 31.39 24.98
N THR A 865 4.05 32.35 25.79
CA THR A 865 4.79 32.98 26.87
C THR A 865 4.77 32.15 28.16
N ALA A 866 5.70 32.43 29.09
CA ALA A 866 5.74 31.75 30.39
C ALA A 866 4.43 32.00 31.21
N GLU A 867 3.94 33.24 31.22
CA GLU A 867 2.71 33.61 31.90
C GLU A 867 1.53 32.83 31.35
N ARG A 868 1.46 32.70 30.03
CA ARG A 868 0.39 31.94 29.35
C ARG A 868 0.45 30.44 29.65
N ALA A 869 1.65 29.88 29.73
CA ALA A 869 1.84 28.49 30.12
C ALA A 869 1.39 28.21 31.56
N TYR A 870 1.68 29.13 32.50
CA TYR A 870 1.25 29.02 33.89
C TYR A 870 -0.26 29.16 34.02
N GLU A 871 -0.88 30.11 33.29
CA GLU A 871 -2.35 30.28 33.25
C GLU A 871 -3.05 29.01 32.79
N LEU A 872 -2.58 28.41 31.70
CA LEU A 872 -3.16 27.16 31.16
C LEU A 872 -3.03 25.98 32.13
N LEU A 873 -1.91 25.87 32.86
CA LEU A 873 -1.74 24.89 33.92
C LEU A 873 -2.67 25.15 35.11
N ALA A 874 -2.84 26.42 35.53
CA ALA A 874 -3.74 26.83 36.61
C ALA A 874 -5.20 26.52 36.27
N ASP A 875 -5.66 26.87 35.06
CA ASP A 875 -6.99 26.54 34.55
C ASP A 875 -7.25 25.01 34.52
N LYS A 876 -6.24 24.23 34.16
CA LYS A 876 -6.37 22.78 34.16
C LYS A 876 -6.51 22.19 35.55
N ARG A 877 -5.78 22.74 36.54
CA ARG A 877 -5.89 22.37 37.95
C ARG A 877 -7.27 22.74 38.52
N ALA A 878 -7.78 23.93 38.18
CA ALA A 878 -9.10 24.40 38.61
C ALA A 878 -10.26 23.49 38.11
N LYS A 879 -10.12 22.90 36.94
CA LYS A 879 -11.09 21.95 36.33
C LYS A 879 -11.06 20.54 36.95
N GLY A 880 -10.14 20.26 37.86
CA GLY A 880 -9.99 18.98 38.54
C GLY A 880 -9.57 17.77 37.63
N PRO A 881 -9.18 16.65 38.21
CA PRO A 881 -8.81 15.48 37.44
C PRO A 881 -10.04 14.86 36.77
N ALA A 882 -9.93 14.56 35.48
CA ALA A 882 -10.94 13.79 34.75
C ALA A 882 -11.20 12.44 35.43
N PRO A 883 -12.45 11.93 35.48
CA PRO A 883 -12.77 10.70 36.19
C PRO A 883 -11.91 9.56 35.67
N LYS A 884 -11.11 8.94 36.53
CA LYS A 884 -10.26 7.80 36.22
C LYS A 884 -11.14 6.63 35.79
N ARG A 885 -11.10 6.25 34.53
CA ARG A 885 -11.54 4.94 34.07
C ARG A 885 -10.65 3.88 34.74
N THR A 886 -11.17 3.24 35.77
CA THR A 886 -10.49 2.16 36.49
C THR A 886 -10.25 0.99 35.55
N ARG A 887 -9.01 0.82 35.13
CA ARG A 887 -8.52 -0.41 34.51
C ARG A 887 -8.37 -1.45 35.62
N LYS A 888 -9.29 -2.42 35.70
CA LYS A 888 -9.16 -3.58 36.56
C LYS A 888 -7.90 -4.36 36.16
N THR A 889 -6.89 -4.27 36.99
CA THR A 889 -5.72 -5.17 36.95
C THR A 889 -6.14 -6.54 37.47
N THR A 890 -6.21 -7.52 36.59
CA THR A 890 -6.31 -8.92 36.95
C THR A 890 -4.98 -9.39 37.53
N ALA A 891 -4.91 -9.60 38.81
CA ALA A 891 -3.79 -10.23 39.47
C ALA A 891 -3.61 -11.69 38.96
N LYS A 892 -2.43 -11.96 38.39
CA LYS A 892 -1.99 -13.29 38.01
C LYS A 892 -1.71 -14.10 39.29
N LYS A 893 -2.57 -15.07 39.60
CA LYS A 893 -2.28 -16.08 40.58
C LYS A 893 -1.13 -16.96 40.09
N THR A 894 -0.02 -16.91 40.79
CA THR A 894 1.10 -17.85 40.67
C THR A 894 0.68 -19.20 41.23
N THR A 895 0.52 -20.18 40.37
CA THR A 895 0.38 -21.58 40.75
C THR A 895 1.75 -22.21 40.92
N THR A 896 2.16 -22.41 42.13
CA THR A 896 3.33 -23.23 42.52
C THR A 896 3.08 -24.69 42.14
N ARG A 897 3.88 -25.18 41.21
CA ARG A 897 3.87 -26.59 40.77
C ARG A 897 4.63 -27.42 41.79
N ARG A 898 3.88 -28.16 42.61
CA ARG A 898 4.42 -29.12 43.57
C ARG A 898 4.78 -30.41 42.81
N THR A 899 6.08 -30.70 42.73
CA THR A 899 6.63 -31.95 42.20
C THR A 899 6.34 -33.09 43.17
N THR A 900 5.51 -34.04 42.79
CA THR A 900 5.40 -35.34 43.48
C THR A 900 6.25 -36.36 42.72
N LYS A 901 7.29 -36.87 43.41
CA LYS A 901 8.04 -38.09 43.09
C LYS A 901 7.10 -39.29 43.12
N LYS A 902 6.97 -39.99 41.99
CA LYS A 902 6.43 -41.36 41.99
C LYS A 902 7.56 -42.36 42.06
N THR A 903 7.65 -43.05 43.13
CA THR A 903 8.42 -44.28 43.35
C THR A 903 7.72 -45.45 42.63
N SER A 904 8.49 -46.17 41.82
CA SER A 904 8.08 -47.44 41.22
C SER A 904 8.09 -48.57 42.23
N THR A 905 7.03 -49.36 42.31
CA THR A 905 7.09 -50.74 42.82
C THR A 905 6.34 -51.63 41.83
N LYS A 906 7.06 -52.68 41.45
CA LYS A 906 6.57 -53.82 40.65
C LYS A 906 5.48 -54.61 41.43
N LYS A 907 4.46 -54.99 40.75
CA LYS A 907 3.98 -56.33 40.54
C LYS A 907 3.07 -56.42 39.35
#